data_b2c021fbfb688f6e036ef223ac8c3091
#
_entry.id   b2c021fbfb688f6e036ef223ac8c3091
#
_cell.length_a   1.000
_cell.length_b   1.000
_cell.length_c   1.000
_cell.angle_alpha   90.00
_cell.angle_beta   90.00
_cell.angle_gamma   90.00
#
_symmetry.space_group_name_H-M   'P 1'
#
loop_
_entity.id
_entity.type
_entity.pdbx_description
1 polymer ?
#
loop_
_entity_poly.entity_id
_entity_poly.type
_entity_poly.pdbx_seq_one_letter_code
_entity_poly.pdbx_strand_id
1 'polypeptide(L)'
;MNIDFESRNITRRSFLKGAGVVGAAGLLSACGGSKSNNSGSTAASGAQAPNSTGATPLKEYISWESANREIESWNLLYSQTLSDANVVTNLWDGLMSFDCYGKLVPAIATSWEANEDSTVWTFHLRDDVDWVDCNGEVKEHITATDFLVGLEWVLNASKNEANNTSMPTLYIVGAEEYYEKTKDMGAAAADLRYQDMLDAGVGLEAPDDYTLVFTCKDPCPYFDTVASYTSFYPASQVLIDELGIETFRGCDNTNMWYCGPYIVEEYIQGNTKSYIPNPHYYDAANVSRFERLTVTMISDQAIAFQLYQNRELDEIDLNESTITTITSDPNNEYNSQLCEKRARPSAYAMHFNYQKNNADGTPDVNWNKAIANTAFRQCFYRGLNLKAWFSRYNKINPLKCENDYYTMKGLCYNTQGAEYTTLVAKEMGFDAEKYDGETMIRLRANGGDISALKKQAMEELSAIGVTFPVKATYFIIASSTSALDNATILKQCFSDSFGDDFIKLDVQTYVSSLTQEVRTPQLQSFVINGWSADFGDPINFLGQETLHDDNAFYSHYYSNIARVAEAPADYQKDLMDAFEQYTDLVNAANAIVNDTDARYEAFAKAEAYMLENVLVSPTYYDIAWSLTHANEYSKINAMYGGCNYKAVNWETSEEAYTTVQYEQFAKAFDAAIQG
;
A
#
# COMPACT_ATOMS: atom_id res chain seq x y z
N MET A 1 -12.00 -13.36 0.36
CA MET A 1 -10.88 -14.23 -0.06
C MET A 1 -9.71 -13.91 0.87
N ASN A 2 -9.44 -14.78 1.85
CA ASN A 2 -8.36 -14.54 2.80
C ASN A 2 -7.03 -14.90 2.14
N ILE A 3 -6.41 -13.93 1.52
CA ILE A 3 -4.96 -13.98 1.33
C ILE A 3 -4.40 -13.51 2.66
N ASP A 4 -3.68 -14.41 3.31
CA ASP A 4 -3.17 -14.26 4.66
C ASP A 4 -2.45 -12.92 4.86
N PHE A 5 -3.08 -12.01 5.56
CA PHE A 5 -2.46 -10.78 6.06
C PHE A 5 -1.60 -11.01 7.32
N GLU A 6 -1.28 -12.27 7.67
CA GLU A 6 -0.32 -12.54 8.75
C GLU A 6 1.09 -12.01 8.47
N SER A 7 1.40 -11.67 7.23
CA SER A 7 2.69 -11.00 6.92
C SER A 7 2.80 -9.59 7.49
N ARG A 8 1.69 -8.97 7.91
CA ARG A 8 1.71 -7.64 8.53
C ARG A 8 2.02 -7.62 10.02
N ASN A 9 2.00 -8.75 10.69
CA ASN A 9 2.38 -8.88 12.11
C ASN A 9 3.88 -9.06 12.34
N ILE A 10 4.69 -9.03 11.28
CA ILE A 10 6.11 -8.85 11.45
C ILE A 10 6.33 -7.36 11.56
N THR A 11 6.01 -6.99 12.72
CA THR A 11 6.18 -5.73 13.36
C THR A 11 7.38 -4.98 12.84
N ARG A 12 7.15 -3.81 12.46
CA ARG A 12 7.94 -2.60 12.59
C ARG A 12 8.93 -2.56 13.80
N ARG A 13 8.85 -3.48 14.73
CA ARG A 13 9.86 -3.74 15.78
C ARG A 13 11.22 -4.23 15.26
N SER A 14 11.27 -4.79 14.07
CA SER A 14 12.55 -5.17 13.42
C SER A 14 13.20 -4.00 12.69
N PHE A 15 12.41 -2.95 12.40
CA PHE A 15 12.87 -1.74 11.74
C PHE A 15 13.74 -0.84 12.63
N LEU A 16 13.69 -1.02 13.94
CA LEU A 16 14.30 -0.13 14.93
C LEU A 16 15.66 -0.59 15.45
N LYS A 17 16.40 -1.41 14.74
CA LYS A 17 17.76 -1.78 15.15
C LYS A 17 18.76 -1.58 14.02
N GLY A 18 19.13 -0.38 13.76
CA GLY A 18 20.23 -0.07 12.88
C GLY A 18 20.09 1.26 12.11
N ALA A 19 20.00 2.36 12.82
CA ALA A 19 20.20 3.66 12.19
C ALA A 19 21.70 3.91 11.99
N GLY A 20 22.12 3.89 10.77
CA GLY A 20 23.48 4.28 10.36
C GLY A 20 23.49 4.83 8.95
N VAL A 21 23.25 6.13 8.87
CA VAL A 21 23.76 7.12 7.92
C VAL A 21 23.99 6.69 6.46
N VAL A 22 23.23 7.21 5.53
CA VAL A 22 23.67 8.14 4.49
C VAL A 22 22.45 8.83 3.86
N GLY A 23 22.57 10.11 3.78
CA GLY A 23 21.57 11.06 3.50
C GLY A 23 21.25 11.30 2.04
N ALA A 24 20.33 12.15 1.98
CA ALA A 24 19.97 13.16 0.98
C ALA A 24 19.05 12.68 -0.12
N ALA A 25 18.01 13.21 -0.12
CA ALA A 25 17.32 14.45 -0.48
C ALA A 25 16.71 14.45 -1.86
N GLY A 26 15.62 14.95 -1.98
CA GLY A 26 15.10 16.14 -2.56
C GLY A 26 14.17 16.03 -3.73
N LEU A 27 13.14 16.72 -3.62
CA LEU A 27 12.41 17.69 -4.45
C LEU A 27 11.27 17.13 -5.31
N LEU A 28 10.38 17.88 -5.64
CA LEU A 28 9.74 19.18 -5.61
C LEU A 28 8.34 19.09 -6.18
N SER A 29 7.42 19.69 -5.60
CA SER A 29 6.33 20.25 -6.37
C SER A 29 6.79 21.59 -6.93
N ALA A 30 6.98 21.70 -8.19
CA ALA A 30 7.01 22.98 -8.83
C ALA A 30 5.66 23.27 -9.46
N CYS A 31 4.80 23.92 -8.74
CA CYS A 31 3.77 24.73 -9.38
C CYS A 31 4.46 25.84 -10.14
N GLY A 32 4.50 25.75 -11.45
CA GLY A 32 4.93 26.81 -12.34
C GLY A 32 4.10 28.06 -12.10
N GLY A 33 4.72 29.07 -11.49
CA GLY A 33 4.11 30.37 -11.30
C GLY A 33 3.91 31.09 -12.61
N SER A 34 2.68 31.17 -13.08
CA SER A 34 2.22 32.18 -14.00
C SER A 34 1.57 33.29 -13.19
N LYS A 35 2.21 34.45 -13.15
CA LYS A 35 1.66 35.64 -12.53
C LYS A 35 0.36 36.07 -13.25
N SER A 36 -0.74 35.98 -12.58
CA SER A 36 -1.85 36.89 -12.82
C SER A 36 -2.53 37.21 -11.49
N ASN A 37 -2.54 38.50 -11.16
CA ASN A 37 -3.34 39.06 -10.08
C ASN A 37 -4.80 38.75 -10.30
N ASN A 38 -5.42 38.03 -9.40
CA ASN A 38 -6.78 38.41 -8.95
C ASN A 38 -7.06 37.73 -7.59
N SER A 39 -7.44 38.55 -6.65
CA SER A 39 -7.95 38.16 -5.35
C SER A 39 -9.30 37.46 -5.49
N GLY A 40 -9.36 36.21 -5.01
CA GLY A 40 -10.57 35.43 -4.88
C GLY A 40 -10.21 34.09 -4.30
N SER A 41 -10.47 33.90 -3.01
CA SER A 41 -10.32 32.59 -2.37
C SER A 41 -11.32 31.62 -2.99
N THR A 42 -10.87 30.75 -3.87
CA THR A 42 -11.61 29.55 -4.24
C THR A 42 -10.89 28.39 -3.57
N ALA A 43 -11.52 27.83 -2.51
CA ALA A 43 -11.20 26.51 -2.04
C ALA A 43 -11.13 25.58 -3.26
N ALA A 44 -10.03 24.85 -3.41
CA ALA A 44 -9.90 23.87 -4.48
C ALA A 44 -10.92 22.75 -4.19
N SER A 45 -12.05 22.80 -4.90
CA SER A 45 -12.99 21.69 -4.94
C SER A 45 -12.22 20.48 -5.48
N GLY A 46 -12.18 19.38 -4.71
CA GLY A 46 -11.63 18.12 -5.16
C GLY A 46 -12.16 17.80 -6.57
N ALA A 47 -11.28 17.37 -7.46
CA ALA A 47 -11.64 17.10 -8.85
C ALA A 47 -12.81 16.09 -8.87
N GLN A 48 -13.94 16.52 -9.40
CA GLN A 48 -15.11 15.67 -9.55
C GLN A 48 -14.81 14.62 -10.62
N ALA A 49 -15.14 13.36 -10.31
CA ALA A 49 -15.02 12.26 -11.26
C ALA A 49 -15.71 12.57 -12.60
N PRO A 50 -15.16 12.14 -13.74
CA PRO A 50 -15.75 12.39 -15.04
C PRO A 50 -17.09 11.65 -15.18
N ASN A 51 -18.13 12.42 -15.49
CA ASN A 51 -19.46 12.02 -15.93
C ASN A 51 -20.46 11.53 -14.89
N SER A 52 -21.32 12.45 -14.43
CA SER A 52 -22.59 12.02 -13.87
C SER A 52 -23.45 11.42 -15.00
N THR A 53 -23.91 10.20 -14.83
CA THR A 53 -24.82 9.52 -15.77
C THR A 53 -26.23 10.09 -15.77
N GLY A 54 -26.50 11.14 -14.99
CA GLY A 54 -27.84 11.65 -14.73
C GLY A 54 -28.71 10.73 -13.87
N ALA A 55 -28.08 9.71 -13.23
CA ALA A 55 -28.72 8.77 -12.34
C ALA A 55 -29.12 9.45 -11.00
N THR A 56 -30.16 8.96 -10.36
CA THR A 56 -30.54 9.37 -9.00
C THR A 56 -29.51 8.80 -8.01
N PRO A 57 -28.77 9.65 -7.26
CA PRO A 57 -27.78 9.17 -6.32
C PRO A 57 -28.44 8.49 -5.10
N LEU A 58 -27.76 7.54 -4.51
CA LEU A 58 -28.16 6.94 -3.24
C LEU A 58 -27.99 7.96 -2.11
N LYS A 59 -28.99 8.03 -1.22
CA LYS A 59 -28.93 8.82 0.01
C LYS A 59 -28.28 8.05 1.15
N GLU A 60 -28.57 6.76 1.22
CA GLU A 60 -27.96 5.81 2.14
C GLU A 60 -27.17 4.79 1.33
N TYR A 61 -26.06 4.31 1.90
CA TYR A 61 -25.22 3.32 1.27
C TYR A 61 -24.90 2.20 2.25
N ILE A 62 -25.13 0.95 1.85
CA ILE A 62 -24.91 -0.21 2.67
C ILE A 62 -23.82 -1.08 2.05
N SER A 63 -22.66 -1.11 2.71
CA SER A 63 -21.54 -1.99 2.40
C SER A 63 -21.44 -3.14 3.39
N TRP A 64 -20.45 -4.00 3.21
CA TRP A 64 -20.18 -5.08 4.14
C TRP A 64 -18.69 -5.27 4.38
N GLU A 65 -18.39 -5.83 5.55
CA GLU A 65 -17.05 -6.33 5.88
C GLU A 65 -17.17 -7.74 6.48
N SER A 66 -16.06 -8.49 6.41
CA SER A 66 -16.00 -9.78 7.08
C SER A 66 -15.95 -9.60 8.60
N ALA A 67 -16.74 -10.36 9.33
CA ALA A 67 -16.82 -10.27 10.80
C ALA A 67 -15.48 -10.55 11.51
N ASN A 68 -14.49 -11.15 10.83
CA ASN A 68 -13.13 -11.31 11.34
C ASN A 68 -12.23 -10.08 11.14
N ARG A 69 -12.77 -9.00 10.55
CA ARG A 69 -12.12 -7.69 10.40
C ARG A 69 -12.80 -6.63 11.27
N GLU A 70 -13.23 -7.03 12.45
CA GLU A 70 -13.79 -6.08 13.40
C GLU A 70 -12.74 -5.03 13.81
N ILE A 71 -13.22 -3.84 14.16
CA ILE A 71 -12.36 -2.77 14.64
C ILE A 71 -11.67 -3.19 15.95
N GLU A 72 -10.36 -3.04 16.01
CA GLU A 72 -9.55 -3.35 17.18
C GLU A 72 -9.35 -2.10 18.06
N SER A 73 -9.29 -0.93 17.45
CA SER A 73 -9.15 0.35 18.14
C SER A 73 -9.84 1.47 17.39
N TRP A 74 -10.61 2.29 18.12
CA TRP A 74 -11.16 3.55 17.63
C TRP A 74 -10.13 4.70 17.68
N ASN A 75 -9.02 4.50 18.39
CA ASN A 75 -7.93 5.45 18.43
C ASN A 75 -6.93 5.20 17.29
N LEU A 76 -7.01 6.01 16.23
CA LEU A 76 -6.18 5.87 15.04
C LEU A 76 -4.69 6.09 15.31
N LEU A 77 -4.35 6.89 16.33
CA LEU A 77 -2.95 7.11 16.74
C LEU A 77 -2.36 5.90 17.47
N TYR A 78 -3.20 4.97 17.92
CA TYR A 78 -2.81 3.72 18.57
C TYR A 78 -2.93 2.50 17.65
N SER A 79 -3.86 2.54 16.70
CA SER A 79 -4.12 1.42 15.79
C SER A 79 -3.05 1.25 14.71
N GLN A 80 -2.87 -0.01 14.27
CA GLN A 80 -2.02 -0.37 13.12
C GLN A 80 -2.78 -1.13 12.04
N THR A 81 -4.06 -1.42 12.25
CA THR A 81 -4.81 -2.26 11.33
C THR A 81 -5.42 -1.43 10.21
N LEU A 82 -5.41 -1.98 9.00
CA LEU A 82 -6.11 -1.35 7.87
C LEU A 82 -7.63 -1.32 8.11
N SER A 83 -8.17 -2.27 8.87
CA SER A 83 -9.59 -2.30 9.21
C SER A 83 -9.98 -1.09 10.05
N ASP A 84 -9.16 -0.73 11.05
CA ASP A 84 -9.40 0.45 11.87
C ASP A 84 -9.24 1.74 11.06
N ALA A 85 -8.20 1.84 10.23
CA ALA A 85 -7.98 3.00 9.36
C ALA A 85 -9.17 3.24 8.41
N ASN A 86 -9.76 2.18 7.84
CA ASN A 86 -10.93 2.28 6.97
C ASN A 86 -12.16 2.89 7.65
N VAL A 87 -12.32 2.64 8.94
CA VAL A 87 -13.40 3.22 9.75
C VAL A 87 -13.04 4.64 10.15
N VAL A 88 -11.90 4.82 10.83
CA VAL A 88 -11.58 6.07 11.53
C VAL A 88 -11.22 7.20 10.58
N THR A 89 -10.71 6.92 9.36
CA THR A 89 -10.51 7.97 8.34
C THR A 89 -11.81 8.61 7.82
N ASN A 90 -12.98 8.04 8.10
CA ASN A 90 -14.26 8.69 7.91
C ASN A 90 -14.66 9.61 9.07
N LEU A 91 -14.00 9.46 10.21
CA LEU A 91 -14.34 10.10 11.50
C LEU A 91 -13.34 11.19 11.89
N TRP A 92 -12.09 11.07 11.42
CA TRP A 92 -11.00 12.03 11.64
C TRP A 92 -10.40 12.47 10.32
N ASP A 93 -9.88 13.69 10.29
CA ASP A 93 -9.07 14.22 9.19
C ASP A 93 -7.63 14.50 9.62
N GLY A 94 -6.70 14.32 8.67
CA GLY A 94 -5.29 14.68 8.80
C GLY A 94 -4.98 16.01 8.09
N LEU A 95 -3.67 16.26 7.89
CA LEU A 95 -3.19 17.45 7.18
C LEU A 95 -3.69 17.48 5.73
N MET A 96 -3.62 16.34 5.02
CA MET A 96 -4.03 16.20 3.63
C MET A 96 -4.98 15.02 3.45
N SER A 97 -5.64 15.01 2.30
CA SER A 97 -6.46 13.92 1.80
C SER A 97 -6.04 13.55 0.37
N PHE A 98 -6.82 12.69 -0.29
CA PHE A 98 -6.59 12.28 -1.68
C PHE A 98 -7.83 12.54 -2.51
N ASP A 99 -7.62 12.81 -3.80
CA ASP A 99 -8.70 12.79 -4.78
C ASP A 99 -8.92 11.38 -5.36
N CYS A 100 -9.86 11.25 -6.28
CA CYS A 100 -10.14 9.99 -6.95
C CYS A 100 -9.00 9.54 -7.91
N TYR A 101 -8.08 10.42 -8.25
CA TYR A 101 -6.92 10.14 -9.12
C TYR A 101 -5.64 9.78 -8.33
N GLY A 102 -5.69 9.81 -7.00
CA GLY A 102 -4.55 9.51 -6.14
C GLY A 102 -3.64 10.69 -5.85
N LYS A 103 -4.06 11.91 -6.16
CA LYS A 103 -3.28 13.12 -5.87
C LYS A 103 -3.59 13.61 -4.47
N LEU A 104 -2.56 14.08 -3.76
CA LEU A 104 -2.74 14.79 -2.50
C LEU A 104 -3.53 16.08 -2.72
N VAL A 105 -4.51 16.29 -1.86
CA VAL A 105 -5.35 17.49 -1.85
C VAL A 105 -5.43 18.08 -0.43
N PRO A 106 -5.67 19.39 -0.29
CA PRO A 106 -5.89 20.01 1.01
C PRO A 106 -6.97 19.31 1.85
N ALA A 107 -6.71 19.21 3.17
CA ALA A 107 -7.69 18.83 4.18
C ALA A 107 -7.62 19.84 5.33
N ILE A 108 -7.08 19.49 6.51
CA ILE A 108 -6.87 20.49 7.58
C ILE A 108 -5.76 21.47 7.18
N ALA A 109 -4.71 21.02 6.47
CA ALA A 109 -3.79 21.94 5.81
C ALA A 109 -4.38 22.48 4.51
N THR A 110 -4.34 23.78 4.31
CA THR A 110 -4.79 24.47 3.09
C THR A 110 -3.69 24.56 2.02
N SER A 111 -2.43 24.55 2.48
CA SER A 111 -1.24 24.55 1.64
C SER A 111 -0.02 24.06 2.44
N TRP A 112 1.02 23.67 1.72
CA TRP A 112 2.31 23.28 2.31
C TRP A 112 3.45 23.58 1.35
N GLU A 113 4.63 23.81 1.92
CA GLU A 113 5.85 24.02 1.15
C GLU A 113 7.07 23.48 1.90
N ALA A 114 8.11 23.12 1.11
CA ALA A 114 9.42 22.78 1.62
C ALA A 114 10.41 23.94 1.43
N ASN A 115 11.44 23.98 2.29
CA ASN A 115 12.60 24.81 2.04
C ASN A 115 13.45 24.27 0.85
N GLU A 116 14.51 24.97 0.46
CA GLU A 116 15.29 24.67 -0.75
C GLU A 116 15.90 23.26 -0.77
N ASP A 117 16.25 22.71 0.39
CA ASP A 117 16.87 21.39 0.53
C ASP A 117 15.92 20.32 1.06
N SER A 118 14.62 20.63 1.17
CA SER A 118 13.57 19.73 1.64
C SER A 118 13.82 19.13 3.04
N THR A 119 14.54 19.84 3.88
CA THR A 119 14.75 19.47 5.29
C THR A 119 13.73 20.08 6.22
N VAL A 120 13.05 21.16 5.80
CA VAL A 120 12.02 21.83 6.59
C VAL A 120 10.75 21.95 5.76
N TRP A 121 9.64 21.48 6.32
CA TRP A 121 8.33 21.54 5.72
C TRP A 121 7.38 22.37 6.58
N THR A 122 6.68 23.30 5.94
CA THR A 122 5.68 24.17 6.58
C THR A 122 4.30 23.86 6.05
N PHE A 123 3.35 23.62 6.95
CA PHE A 123 1.94 23.39 6.64
C PHE A 123 1.12 24.54 7.19
N HIS A 124 0.28 25.16 6.35
CA HIS A 124 -0.66 26.22 6.73
C HIS A 124 -2.04 25.61 6.92
N LEU A 125 -2.55 25.70 8.13
CA LEU A 125 -3.81 25.09 8.53
C LEU A 125 -4.98 26.07 8.26
N ARG A 126 -6.15 25.52 8.13
CA ARG A 126 -7.39 26.28 8.12
C ARG A 126 -7.84 26.62 9.55
N ASP A 127 -8.71 27.60 9.68
CA ASP A 127 -9.19 28.15 10.94
C ASP A 127 -10.68 27.85 11.23
N ASP A 128 -11.27 26.84 10.57
CA ASP A 128 -12.68 26.49 10.65
C ASP A 128 -12.95 25.00 10.93
N VAL A 129 -12.00 24.30 11.60
CA VAL A 129 -12.13 22.88 11.95
C VAL A 129 -12.42 22.71 13.42
N ASP A 130 -13.50 22.01 13.73
CA ASP A 130 -13.92 21.76 15.10
C ASP A 130 -13.81 20.28 15.47
N TRP A 131 -13.43 20.01 16.73
CA TRP A 131 -13.72 18.76 17.40
C TRP A 131 -15.19 18.75 17.82
N VAL A 132 -15.90 17.67 17.48
CA VAL A 132 -17.27 17.43 17.94
C VAL A 132 -17.36 16.11 18.71
N ASP A 133 -18.28 16.01 19.65
CA ASP A 133 -18.59 14.76 20.34
C ASP A 133 -19.51 13.82 19.55
N CYS A 134 -19.85 12.68 20.12
CA CYS A 134 -20.73 11.69 19.50
C CYS A 134 -22.18 12.19 19.26
N ASN A 135 -22.57 13.32 19.84
CA ASN A 135 -23.87 13.97 19.61
C ASN A 135 -23.76 15.06 18.54
N GLY A 136 -22.57 15.33 17.99
CA GLY A 136 -22.30 16.40 17.05
C GLY A 136 -22.22 17.78 17.72
N GLU A 137 -21.96 17.86 19.02
CA GLU A 137 -21.77 19.13 19.73
C GLU A 137 -20.30 19.55 19.65
N VAL A 138 -20.05 20.82 19.28
CA VAL A 138 -18.69 21.38 19.22
C VAL A 138 -18.08 21.42 20.63
N LYS A 139 -16.85 20.92 20.74
CA LYS A 139 -16.07 20.85 21.97
C LYS A 139 -14.95 21.88 21.98
N GLU A 140 -14.13 21.92 20.97
CA GLU A 140 -13.04 22.86 20.81
C GLU A 140 -12.66 23.03 19.33
N HIS A 141 -11.84 24.02 19.05
CA HIS A 141 -11.33 24.34 17.72
C HIS A 141 -9.95 23.70 17.51
N ILE A 142 -9.73 23.10 16.36
CA ILE A 142 -8.44 22.45 16.04
C ILE A 142 -7.41 23.50 15.66
N THR A 143 -6.23 23.37 16.24
CA THR A 143 -5.06 24.22 15.99
C THR A 143 -3.82 23.36 15.68
N ALA A 144 -2.71 24.01 15.34
CA ALA A 144 -1.42 23.35 15.18
C ALA A 144 -0.97 22.59 16.44
N THR A 145 -1.41 23.04 17.63
CA THR A 145 -1.12 22.35 18.90
C THR A 145 -1.71 20.95 18.95
N ASP A 146 -2.88 20.70 18.35
CA ASP A 146 -3.50 19.38 18.33
C ASP A 146 -2.63 18.36 17.57
N PHE A 147 -1.92 18.79 16.54
CA PHE A 147 -0.95 17.95 15.82
C PHE A 147 0.30 17.66 16.67
N LEU A 148 0.76 18.65 17.46
CA LEU A 148 1.87 18.40 18.40
C LEU A 148 1.46 17.41 19.48
N VAL A 149 0.21 17.51 19.99
CA VAL A 149 -0.36 16.56 20.96
C VAL A 149 -0.47 15.16 20.37
N GLY A 150 -0.97 15.03 19.14
CA GLY A 150 -1.06 13.76 18.43
C GLY A 150 0.31 13.10 18.24
N LEU A 151 1.31 13.86 17.82
CA LEU A 151 2.68 13.37 17.64
C LEU A 151 3.38 13.03 18.96
N GLU A 152 3.15 13.80 20.02
CA GLU A 152 3.66 13.45 21.35
C GLU A 152 3.04 12.14 21.84
N TRP A 153 1.74 11.94 21.62
CA TRP A 153 1.08 10.66 21.92
C TRP A 153 1.74 9.49 21.19
N VAL A 154 1.95 9.62 19.88
CA VAL A 154 2.56 8.58 19.04
C VAL A 154 4.01 8.30 19.45
N LEU A 155 4.79 9.33 19.77
CA LEU A 155 6.21 9.24 20.11
C LEU A 155 6.48 8.92 21.59
N ASN A 156 5.45 8.84 22.44
CA ASN A 156 5.59 8.51 23.86
C ASN A 156 5.30 7.02 24.09
N ALA A 157 6.34 6.23 24.29
CA ALA A 157 6.27 4.79 24.46
C ALA A 157 5.44 4.33 25.68
N SER A 158 5.20 5.21 26.66
CA SER A 158 4.35 4.93 27.83
C SER A 158 2.86 5.14 27.54
N LYS A 159 2.52 6.03 26.62
CA LYS A 159 1.15 6.31 26.18
C LYS A 159 0.72 5.40 25.05
N ASN A 160 1.59 5.26 24.08
CA ASN A 160 1.37 4.47 22.86
C ASN A 160 2.31 3.28 22.86
N GLU A 161 1.81 2.07 23.10
CA GLU A 161 2.61 0.85 23.16
C GLU A 161 3.29 0.48 21.81
N ALA A 162 3.77 1.48 21.11
CA ALA A 162 4.62 1.41 19.93
C ALA A 162 4.00 0.86 18.68
N ASN A 163 2.78 1.12 18.43
CA ASN A 163 2.18 0.59 17.23
C ASN A 163 2.39 1.48 15.99
N ASN A 164 2.37 2.79 16.11
CA ASN A 164 2.30 3.74 15.00
C ASN A 164 3.52 4.66 14.86
N THR A 165 4.65 4.32 15.48
CA THR A 165 5.81 5.22 15.64
C THR A 165 6.75 5.28 14.45
N SER A 166 6.69 4.32 13.53
CA SER A 166 7.73 4.15 12.49
C SER A 166 7.90 5.37 11.58
N MET A 167 6.82 5.97 11.08
CA MET A 167 6.94 7.12 10.17
C MET A 167 7.53 8.35 10.87
N PRO A 168 7.00 8.84 12.00
CA PRO A 168 7.62 9.96 12.70
C PRO A 168 9.08 9.70 13.11
N THR A 169 9.40 8.51 13.63
CA THR A 169 10.77 8.20 14.08
C THR A 169 11.78 8.07 12.94
N LEU A 170 11.36 7.70 11.75
CA LEU A 170 12.25 7.61 10.58
C LEU A 170 12.60 9.00 10.02
N TYR A 171 11.67 9.94 10.03
CA TYR A 171 11.80 11.16 9.26
C TYR A 171 12.06 12.41 10.10
N ILE A 172 11.55 12.51 11.33
CA ILE A 172 11.62 13.74 12.13
C ILE A 172 12.87 13.75 13.02
N VAL A 173 13.61 14.87 13.01
CA VAL A 173 14.75 15.11 13.92
C VAL A 173 14.34 14.87 15.38
N GLY A 174 15.15 14.12 16.13
CA GLY A 174 14.96 13.90 17.56
C GLY A 174 13.77 12.99 17.94
N ALA A 175 12.95 12.53 16.98
CA ALA A 175 11.76 11.73 17.27
C ALA A 175 12.11 10.35 17.82
N GLU A 176 13.11 9.68 17.26
CA GLU A 176 13.59 8.38 17.73
C GLU A 176 14.21 8.49 19.14
N GLU A 177 15.02 9.50 19.36
CA GLU A 177 15.66 9.77 20.64
C GLU A 177 14.62 10.07 21.73
N TYR A 178 13.55 10.79 21.39
CA TYR A 178 12.45 11.06 22.32
C TYR A 178 11.69 9.77 22.64
N TYR A 179 11.38 8.95 21.62
CA TYR A 179 10.71 7.67 21.81
C TYR A 179 11.51 6.74 22.73
N GLU A 180 12.82 6.53 22.49
CA GLU A 180 13.66 5.70 23.34
C GLU A 180 13.81 6.30 24.76
N LYS A 181 13.92 7.63 24.91
CA LYS A 181 13.91 8.30 26.20
C LYS A 181 12.62 7.99 26.99
N THR A 182 11.45 8.11 26.36
CA THR A 182 10.16 7.84 27.02
C THR A 182 10.00 6.37 27.39
N LYS A 183 10.53 5.47 26.58
CA LYS A 183 10.57 4.03 26.84
C LYS A 183 11.45 3.70 28.05
N ASP A 184 12.62 4.34 28.16
CA ASP A 184 13.52 4.18 29.32
C ASP A 184 12.93 4.75 30.61
N MET A 185 12.13 5.83 30.52
CA MET A 185 11.41 6.42 31.67
C MET A 185 10.26 5.53 32.14
N GLY A 186 9.73 4.64 31.29
CA GLY A 186 8.59 3.79 31.60
C GLY A 186 7.37 4.61 32.02
N ALA A 187 6.63 4.16 33.03
CA ALA A 187 5.38 4.81 33.46
C ALA A 187 5.51 6.31 33.81
N ALA A 188 6.71 6.79 34.15
CA ALA A 188 6.91 8.21 34.43
C ALA A 188 6.80 9.10 33.19
N ALA A 189 6.92 8.55 31.99
CA ALA A 189 6.74 9.30 30.75
C ALA A 189 5.26 9.60 30.44
N ALA A 190 4.32 8.97 31.12
CA ALA A 190 2.89 9.19 30.90
C ALA A 190 2.45 10.63 31.23
N ASP A 191 3.15 11.31 32.14
CA ASP A 191 2.85 12.68 32.53
C ASP A 191 3.44 13.75 31.59
N LEU A 192 4.31 13.37 30.63
CA LEU A 192 4.90 14.29 29.68
C LEU A 192 3.83 14.84 28.70
N ARG A 193 4.11 16.03 28.17
CA ARG A 193 3.25 16.76 27.24
C ARG A 193 4.04 17.13 25.99
N TYR A 194 3.35 17.61 24.96
CA TYR A 194 3.99 18.03 23.71
C TYR A 194 5.13 19.05 23.96
N GLN A 195 5.03 19.90 24.97
CA GLN A 195 6.11 20.87 25.31
C GLN A 195 7.38 20.14 25.75
N ASP A 196 7.27 19.06 26.53
CA ASP A 196 8.42 18.24 26.94
C ASP A 196 9.09 17.54 25.73
N MET A 197 8.30 17.20 24.71
CA MET A 197 8.78 16.68 23.44
C MET A 197 9.56 17.74 22.66
N LEU A 198 9.03 18.97 22.56
CA LEU A 198 9.72 20.09 21.91
C LEU A 198 11.00 20.47 22.68
N ASP A 199 10.94 20.53 24.00
CA ASP A 199 12.11 20.82 24.86
C ASP A 199 13.19 19.73 24.78
N ALA A 200 12.83 18.52 24.40
CA ALA A 200 13.76 17.42 24.11
C ALA A 200 14.44 17.54 22.74
N GLY A 201 14.03 18.47 21.90
CA GLY A 201 14.64 18.77 20.60
C GLY A 201 14.05 18.00 19.44
N VAL A 202 12.82 17.51 19.56
CA VAL A 202 12.09 16.97 18.40
C VAL A 202 11.82 18.09 17.41
N GLY A 203 12.09 17.84 16.13
CA GLY A 203 12.02 18.82 15.04
C GLY A 203 10.60 19.20 14.64
N LEU A 204 9.85 19.79 15.58
CA LEU A 204 8.47 20.22 15.41
C LEU A 204 8.31 21.62 15.97
N GLU A 205 7.55 22.48 15.30
CA GLU A 205 7.20 23.81 15.78
C GLU A 205 5.76 24.17 15.41
N ALA A 206 5.08 24.92 16.27
CA ALA A 206 3.83 25.60 15.98
C ALA A 206 4.02 27.09 16.34
N PRO A 207 4.54 27.91 15.41
CA PRO A 207 4.85 29.32 15.69
C PRO A 207 3.60 30.18 15.93
N ASP A 208 2.44 29.71 15.44
CA ASP A 208 1.11 30.25 15.71
C ASP A 208 0.06 29.14 15.63
N ASP A 209 -1.21 29.46 15.87
CA ASP A 209 -2.30 28.47 15.94
C ASP A 209 -2.56 27.75 14.62
N TYR A 210 -2.09 28.25 13.48
CA TYR A 210 -2.40 27.72 12.15
C TYR A 210 -1.18 27.46 11.28
N THR A 211 0.00 27.42 11.87
CA THR A 211 1.24 27.08 11.19
C THR A 211 1.92 25.90 11.91
N LEU A 212 2.19 24.81 11.18
CA LEU A 212 2.89 23.64 11.68
C LEU A 212 4.16 23.42 10.88
N VAL A 213 5.31 23.28 11.54
CA VAL A 213 6.61 23.11 10.90
C VAL A 213 7.26 21.80 11.34
N PHE A 214 7.75 21.04 10.36
CA PHE A 214 8.52 19.81 10.55
C PHE A 214 9.96 20.01 10.10
N THR A 215 10.91 19.53 10.90
CA THR A 215 12.32 19.43 10.51
C THR A 215 12.68 17.96 10.33
N CYS A 216 13.05 17.59 9.11
CA CYS A 216 13.42 16.22 8.75
C CYS A 216 14.88 15.92 9.14
N LYS A 217 15.18 14.68 9.49
CA LYS A 217 16.54 14.19 9.79
C LYS A 217 17.47 14.37 8.57
N ASP A 218 16.94 14.06 7.42
CA ASP A 218 17.59 14.17 6.12
C ASP A 218 16.64 14.87 5.14
N PRO A 219 17.15 15.48 4.08
CA PRO A 219 16.29 16.04 3.05
C PRO A 219 15.25 15.01 2.55
N CYS A 220 13.97 15.33 2.66
CA CYS A 220 12.85 14.45 2.34
C CYS A 220 11.82 15.17 1.46
N PRO A 221 11.94 15.11 0.13
CA PRO A 221 11.08 15.86 -0.78
C PRO A 221 9.69 15.28 -0.98
N TYR A 222 9.47 14.09 -0.49
CA TYR A 222 8.18 13.41 -0.45
C TYR A 222 7.57 13.43 0.96
N PHE A 223 8.05 14.32 1.84
CA PHE A 223 7.57 14.37 3.23
C PHE A 223 6.08 14.72 3.32
N ASP A 224 5.54 15.48 2.38
CA ASP A 224 4.09 15.71 2.28
C ASP A 224 3.33 14.37 2.17
N THR A 225 3.84 13.43 1.39
CA THR A 225 3.25 12.10 1.29
C THR A 225 3.41 11.28 2.58
N VAL A 226 4.53 11.44 3.30
CA VAL A 226 4.76 10.85 4.63
C VAL A 226 3.80 11.45 5.65
N ALA A 227 3.63 12.78 5.65
CA ALA A 227 2.76 13.50 6.57
C ALA A 227 1.25 13.23 6.36
N SER A 228 0.86 12.61 5.24
CA SER A 228 -0.48 12.11 5.03
C SER A 228 -0.81 10.84 5.82
N TYR A 229 0.18 10.20 6.41
CA TYR A 229 0.00 8.96 7.18
C TYR A 229 -0.75 9.21 8.49
N THR A 230 -1.55 8.23 8.92
CA THR A 230 -2.43 8.35 10.09
C THR A 230 -1.73 8.65 11.41
N SER A 231 -0.45 8.32 11.55
CA SER A 231 0.35 8.69 12.74
C SER A 231 0.64 10.20 12.89
N PHE A 232 0.30 10.99 11.86
CA PHE A 232 0.41 12.46 11.89
C PHE A 232 -0.94 13.16 12.13
N TYR A 233 -1.98 12.42 12.49
CA TYR A 233 -3.30 13.00 12.75
C TYR A 233 -3.33 13.75 14.09
N PRO A 234 -4.23 14.74 14.24
CA PRO A 234 -4.32 15.54 15.45
C PRO A 234 -4.94 14.76 16.62
N ALA A 235 -4.68 15.21 17.86
CA ALA A 235 -5.40 14.77 19.04
C ALA A 235 -5.68 15.95 19.99
N SER A 236 -6.84 15.94 20.65
CA SER A 236 -7.19 16.96 21.64
C SER A 236 -6.55 16.66 22.99
N GLN A 237 -5.78 17.62 23.52
CA GLN A 237 -5.25 17.53 24.88
C GLN A 237 -6.37 17.59 25.93
N VAL A 238 -7.43 18.35 25.66
CA VAL A 238 -8.59 18.46 26.56
C VAL A 238 -9.27 17.11 26.69
N LEU A 239 -9.50 16.40 25.57
CA LEU A 239 -10.08 15.06 25.59
C LEU A 239 -9.19 14.06 26.35
N ILE A 240 -7.87 14.09 26.11
CA ILE A 240 -6.94 13.21 26.82
C ILE A 240 -6.97 13.47 28.33
N ASP A 241 -7.07 14.73 28.76
CA ASP A 241 -7.12 15.10 30.17
C ASP A 241 -8.47 14.73 30.83
N GLU A 242 -9.57 14.82 30.08
CA GLU A 242 -10.90 14.40 30.55
C GLU A 242 -11.01 12.89 30.70
N LEU A 243 -10.50 12.12 29.73
CA LEU A 243 -10.60 10.66 29.74
C LEU A 243 -9.51 9.98 30.57
N GLY A 244 -8.35 10.59 30.64
CA GLY A 244 -7.11 9.96 31.11
C GLY A 244 -6.52 9.01 30.06
N ILE A 245 -5.22 8.71 30.18
CA ILE A 245 -4.41 8.01 29.16
C ILE A 245 -4.99 6.63 28.83
N GLU A 246 -5.36 5.83 29.83
CA GLU A 246 -5.86 4.47 29.62
C GLU A 246 -7.21 4.48 28.86
N THR A 247 -8.11 5.40 29.20
CA THR A 247 -9.40 5.52 28.55
C THR A 247 -9.25 6.09 27.12
N PHE A 248 -8.37 7.07 26.93
CA PHE A 248 -8.11 7.59 25.58
C PHE A 248 -7.43 6.55 24.68
N ARG A 249 -6.51 5.73 25.20
CA ARG A 249 -5.92 4.61 24.47
C ARG A 249 -6.99 3.64 23.96
N GLY A 250 -7.93 3.28 24.81
CA GLY A 250 -9.05 2.38 24.52
C GLY A 250 -10.38 3.11 24.32
N CYS A 251 -10.37 4.34 23.77
CA CYS A 251 -11.62 5.06 23.49
C CYS A 251 -12.52 4.28 22.52
N ASP A 252 -13.80 4.58 22.61
CA ASP A 252 -14.81 4.02 21.72
C ASP A 252 -15.64 5.12 21.05
N ASN A 253 -16.58 4.71 20.22
CA ASN A 253 -17.43 5.63 19.47
C ASN A 253 -18.30 6.56 20.35
N THR A 254 -18.41 6.32 21.65
CA THR A 254 -19.25 7.12 22.56
C THR A 254 -18.48 8.20 23.30
N ASN A 255 -17.16 8.06 23.41
CA ASN A 255 -16.31 8.97 24.15
C ASN A 255 -15.17 9.59 23.34
N MET A 256 -14.92 9.14 22.09
CA MET A 256 -14.01 9.82 21.18
C MET A 256 -14.61 11.13 20.65
N TRP A 257 -13.79 12.04 20.18
CA TRP A 257 -14.22 13.22 19.40
C TRP A 257 -13.91 13.03 17.93
N TYR A 258 -14.64 13.77 17.10
CA TYR A 258 -14.68 13.63 15.65
C TYR A 258 -14.32 14.95 14.96
N CYS A 259 -13.58 14.92 13.89
CA CYS A 259 -13.33 16.08 13.02
C CYS A 259 -13.48 15.74 11.53
N GLY A 260 -13.73 14.49 11.20
CA GLY A 260 -13.95 14.02 9.83
C GLY A 260 -15.37 14.23 9.32
N PRO A 261 -15.67 13.75 8.09
CA PRO A 261 -16.96 13.98 7.43
C PRO A 261 -18.17 13.31 8.10
N TYR A 262 -17.95 12.31 8.97
CA TYR A 262 -19.00 11.53 9.62
C TYR A 262 -18.76 11.43 11.13
N ILE A 263 -19.85 11.14 11.86
CA ILE A 263 -19.86 10.67 13.25
C ILE A 263 -20.56 9.32 13.31
N VAL A 264 -20.26 8.50 14.34
CA VAL A 264 -20.91 7.19 14.51
C VAL A 264 -22.30 7.37 15.09
N GLU A 265 -23.32 6.89 14.37
CA GLU A 265 -24.70 6.84 14.83
C GLU A 265 -24.96 5.58 15.66
N GLU A 266 -24.51 4.42 15.16
CA GLU A 266 -24.71 3.13 15.82
C GLU A 266 -23.49 2.23 15.62
N TYR A 267 -23.13 1.55 16.68
CA TYR A 267 -22.14 0.47 16.66
C TYR A 267 -22.63 -0.73 17.44
N ILE A 268 -22.77 -1.86 16.76
CA ILE A 268 -23.07 -3.17 17.36
C ILE A 268 -21.96 -4.12 16.94
N GLN A 269 -21.08 -4.46 17.89
CA GLN A 269 -19.90 -5.28 17.65
C GLN A 269 -20.26 -6.59 16.93
N GLY A 270 -19.53 -6.90 15.86
CA GLY A 270 -19.75 -8.08 15.03
C GLY A 270 -21.01 -8.07 14.19
N ASN A 271 -21.75 -6.95 14.14
CA ASN A 271 -23.01 -6.83 13.42
C ASN A 271 -23.05 -5.62 12.49
N THR A 272 -22.98 -4.38 13.02
CA THR A 272 -23.15 -3.17 12.21
C THR A 272 -22.38 -1.98 12.75
N LYS A 273 -21.95 -1.12 11.82
CA LYS A 273 -21.44 0.23 12.06
C LYS A 273 -22.20 1.19 11.16
N SER A 274 -22.89 2.18 11.73
CA SER A 274 -23.61 3.21 10.98
C SER A 274 -23.05 4.58 11.27
N TYR A 275 -22.93 5.39 10.22
CA TYR A 275 -22.36 6.71 10.27
C TYR A 275 -23.35 7.72 9.66
N ILE A 276 -23.46 8.90 10.29
CA ILE A 276 -24.23 10.04 9.78
C ILE A 276 -23.29 11.24 9.58
N PRO A 277 -23.65 12.20 8.72
CA PRO A 277 -22.82 13.39 8.48
C PRO A 277 -22.50 14.15 9.76
N ASN A 278 -21.21 14.49 9.94
CA ASN A 278 -20.80 15.44 10.96
C ASN A 278 -21.42 16.81 10.62
N PRO A 279 -22.25 17.41 11.50
CA PRO A 279 -22.93 18.68 11.22
C PRO A 279 -21.97 19.87 11.14
N HIS A 280 -20.79 19.76 11.74
CA HIS A 280 -19.75 20.80 11.77
C HIS A 280 -18.54 20.47 10.89
N TYR A 281 -18.69 19.54 9.94
CA TYR A 281 -17.59 19.24 9.01
C TYR A 281 -17.26 20.46 8.16
N TYR A 282 -16.03 20.91 8.22
CA TYR A 282 -15.56 22.14 7.61
C TYR A 282 -15.80 22.21 6.08
N ASP A 283 -15.70 21.07 5.40
CA ASP A 283 -15.86 20.99 3.93
C ASP A 283 -17.26 20.55 3.47
N ALA A 284 -18.23 20.60 4.37
CA ALA A 284 -19.61 20.15 4.11
C ALA A 284 -20.28 20.80 2.89
N ALA A 285 -19.86 22.02 2.52
CA ALA A 285 -20.39 22.74 1.37
C ALA A 285 -19.83 22.25 0.03
N ASN A 286 -18.66 21.63 0.02
CA ASN A 286 -17.93 21.24 -1.19
C ASN A 286 -17.91 19.73 -1.43
N VAL A 287 -18.25 18.91 -0.43
CA VAL A 287 -18.25 17.46 -0.55
C VAL A 287 -19.64 16.87 -0.43
N SER A 288 -19.93 15.88 -1.29
CA SER A 288 -21.13 15.06 -1.19
C SER A 288 -20.93 13.98 -0.14
N ARG A 289 -21.91 13.78 0.75
CA ARG A 289 -21.90 12.77 1.81
C ARG A 289 -23.23 12.03 1.80
N PHE A 290 -23.22 10.77 2.23
CA PHE A 290 -24.44 10.01 2.45
C PHE A 290 -25.22 10.55 3.66
N GLU A 291 -26.54 10.49 3.61
CA GLU A 291 -27.38 10.74 4.79
C GLU A 291 -27.14 9.67 5.86
N ARG A 292 -26.80 8.44 5.42
CA ARG A 292 -26.32 7.33 6.26
C ARG A 292 -25.39 6.42 5.45
N LEU A 293 -24.29 6.02 6.07
CA LEU A 293 -23.40 4.98 5.59
C LEU A 293 -23.42 3.82 6.58
N THR A 294 -23.74 2.62 6.12
CA THR A 294 -23.82 1.43 6.98
C THR A 294 -22.83 0.36 6.51
N VAL A 295 -22.09 -0.21 7.42
CA VAL A 295 -21.22 -1.38 7.20
C VAL A 295 -21.79 -2.55 7.95
N THR A 296 -22.26 -3.56 7.23
CA THR A 296 -22.80 -4.81 7.80
C THR A 296 -21.67 -5.82 7.96
N MET A 297 -21.54 -6.39 9.16
CA MET A 297 -20.52 -7.42 9.43
C MET A 297 -21.07 -8.80 9.05
N ILE A 298 -20.39 -9.49 8.13
CA ILE A 298 -20.83 -10.80 7.61
C ILE A 298 -19.79 -11.86 7.97
N SER A 299 -20.21 -12.91 8.67
CA SER A 299 -19.33 -14.03 9.04
C SER A 299 -19.15 -15.06 7.92
N ASP A 300 -20.11 -15.18 7.01
CA ASP A 300 -20.06 -16.09 5.86
C ASP A 300 -20.25 -15.31 4.56
N GLN A 301 -19.16 -15.12 3.81
CA GLN A 301 -19.18 -14.43 2.53
C GLN A 301 -20.12 -15.08 1.49
N ALA A 302 -20.47 -16.34 1.66
CA ALA A 302 -21.37 -17.02 0.71
C ALA A 302 -22.78 -16.40 0.69
N ILE A 303 -23.20 -15.73 1.77
CA ILE A 303 -24.51 -15.05 1.84
C ILE A 303 -24.51 -13.65 1.21
N ALA A 304 -23.34 -13.04 0.98
CA ALA A 304 -23.25 -11.66 0.49
C ALA A 304 -24.00 -11.46 -0.84
N PHE A 305 -23.93 -12.43 -1.75
CA PHE A 305 -24.65 -12.37 -3.02
C PHE A 305 -26.17 -12.37 -2.78
N GLN A 306 -26.68 -13.17 -1.87
CA GLN A 306 -28.12 -13.19 -1.52
C GLN A 306 -28.57 -11.87 -0.88
N LEU A 307 -27.75 -11.27 -0.01
CA LEU A 307 -28.04 -9.97 0.61
C LEU A 307 -28.10 -8.86 -0.47
N TYR A 308 -27.17 -8.88 -1.43
CA TYR A 308 -27.23 -7.96 -2.57
C TYR A 308 -28.50 -8.15 -3.41
N GLN A 309 -28.90 -9.39 -3.69
CA GLN A 309 -30.14 -9.70 -4.41
C GLN A 309 -31.39 -9.20 -3.67
N ASN A 310 -31.36 -9.20 -2.35
CA ASN A 310 -32.46 -8.68 -1.50
C ASN A 310 -32.41 -7.17 -1.30
N ARG A 311 -31.45 -6.45 -1.87
CA ARG A 311 -31.21 -5.01 -1.65
C ARG A 311 -30.85 -4.67 -0.18
N GLU A 312 -30.18 -5.61 0.49
CA GLU A 312 -29.62 -5.42 1.82
C GLU A 312 -28.14 -4.99 1.78
N LEU A 313 -27.54 -5.00 0.59
CA LEU A 313 -26.19 -4.47 0.28
C LEU A 313 -26.22 -3.74 -1.05
N ASP A 314 -25.47 -2.66 -1.15
CA ASP A 314 -25.30 -1.88 -2.39
C ASP A 314 -24.03 -2.26 -3.17
N GLU A 315 -23.14 -3.01 -2.58
CA GLU A 315 -21.93 -3.50 -3.24
C GLU A 315 -21.48 -4.85 -2.69
N ILE A 316 -21.02 -5.72 -3.58
CA ILE A 316 -20.34 -6.98 -3.22
C ILE A 316 -19.17 -7.24 -4.17
N ASP A 317 -18.05 -7.72 -3.63
CA ASP A 317 -17.00 -8.35 -4.44
C ASP A 317 -17.41 -9.80 -4.77
N LEU A 318 -17.13 -10.19 -6.01
CA LEU A 318 -17.52 -11.49 -6.53
C LEU A 318 -16.38 -12.50 -6.41
N ASN A 319 -16.70 -13.69 -5.92
CA ASN A 319 -15.79 -14.83 -5.95
C ASN A 319 -15.96 -15.64 -7.25
N GLU A 320 -15.03 -16.57 -7.51
CA GLU A 320 -15.03 -17.41 -8.71
C GLU A 320 -16.36 -18.18 -8.90
N SER A 321 -16.95 -18.71 -7.82
CA SER A 321 -18.20 -19.48 -7.86
C SER A 321 -19.36 -18.61 -8.32
N THR A 322 -19.50 -17.40 -7.75
CA THR A 322 -20.55 -16.45 -8.10
C THR A 322 -20.41 -15.97 -9.55
N ILE A 323 -19.19 -15.60 -9.98
CA ILE A 323 -18.93 -15.23 -11.39
C ILE A 323 -19.30 -16.38 -12.33
N THR A 324 -18.94 -17.61 -11.97
CA THR A 324 -19.27 -18.80 -12.77
C THR A 324 -20.78 -18.97 -12.88
N THR A 325 -21.51 -18.82 -11.78
CA THR A 325 -22.97 -18.92 -11.75
C THR A 325 -23.62 -17.88 -12.65
N ILE A 326 -23.17 -16.64 -12.58
CA ILE A 326 -23.69 -15.54 -13.40
C ILE A 326 -23.38 -15.77 -14.89
N THR A 327 -22.13 -16.06 -15.22
CA THR A 327 -21.66 -16.14 -16.62
C THR A 327 -22.04 -17.41 -17.35
N SER A 328 -22.45 -18.49 -16.64
CA SER A 328 -22.89 -19.74 -17.24
C SER A 328 -24.28 -19.66 -17.88
N ASP A 329 -25.11 -18.70 -17.45
CA ASP A 329 -26.41 -18.42 -18.04
C ASP A 329 -26.41 -17.04 -18.71
N PRO A 330 -26.41 -16.96 -20.05
CA PRO A 330 -26.47 -15.68 -20.78
C PRO A 330 -27.69 -14.81 -20.46
N ASN A 331 -28.78 -15.42 -19.92
CA ASN A 331 -30.00 -14.72 -19.53
C ASN A 331 -30.01 -14.31 -18.05
N ASN A 332 -28.95 -14.58 -17.32
CA ASN A 332 -28.85 -14.14 -15.92
C ASN A 332 -28.88 -12.60 -15.86
N GLU A 333 -29.76 -12.04 -15.05
CA GLU A 333 -29.96 -10.59 -14.94
C GLU A 333 -28.69 -9.82 -14.54
N TYR A 334 -27.80 -10.44 -13.78
CA TYR A 334 -26.53 -9.83 -13.34
C TYR A 334 -25.41 -9.89 -14.39
N ASN A 335 -25.62 -10.61 -15.51
CA ASN A 335 -24.57 -10.77 -16.52
C ASN A 335 -24.15 -9.44 -17.17
N SER A 336 -25.08 -8.50 -17.29
CA SER A 336 -24.82 -7.15 -17.80
C SER A 336 -24.37 -6.14 -16.73
N GLN A 337 -24.25 -6.57 -15.46
CA GLN A 337 -23.92 -5.73 -14.31
C GLN A 337 -22.56 -6.09 -13.68
N LEU A 338 -21.77 -6.95 -14.33
CA LEU A 338 -20.43 -7.31 -13.88
C LEU A 338 -19.48 -6.12 -14.05
N CYS A 339 -19.00 -5.57 -12.95
CA CYS A 339 -18.15 -4.39 -12.89
C CYS A 339 -16.72 -4.77 -12.46
N GLU A 340 -15.74 -4.48 -13.31
CA GLU A 340 -14.32 -4.69 -12.99
C GLU A 340 -13.81 -3.49 -12.19
N LYS A 341 -13.29 -3.73 -10.98
CA LYS A 341 -12.76 -2.68 -10.10
C LYS A 341 -11.36 -2.25 -10.53
N ARG A 342 -10.90 -1.10 -10.04
CA ARG A 342 -9.48 -0.70 -10.12
C ARG A 342 -8.60 -1.76 -9.46
N ALA A 343 -7.35 -1.86 -9.91
CA ALA A 343 -6.35 -2.62 -9.19
C ALA A 343 -6.20 -2.06 -7.76
N ARG A 344 -6.09 -2.95 -6.79
CA ARG A 344 -5.77 -2.52 -5.41
C ARG A 344 -4.38 -1.90 -5.36
N PRO A 345 -4.14 -0.90 -4.48
CA PRO A 345 -2.85 -0.22 -4.37
C PRO A 345 -1.78 -1.11 -3.71
N SER A 346 -1.41 -2.18 -4.41
CA SER A 346 -0.39 -3.15 -4.00
C SER A 346 0.21 -3.80 -5.23
N ALA A 347 1.52 -3.97 -5.27
CA ALA A 347 2.21 -4.76 -6.29
C ALA A 347 2.73 -6.05 -5.66
N TYR A 348 2.50 -7.18 -6.33
CA TYR A 348 2.96 -8.50 -5.88
C TYR A 348 4.12 -8.99 -6.72
N ALA A 349 5.14 -9.53 -6.05
CA ALA A 349 6.33 -10.08 -6.68
C ALA A 349 6.73 -11.43 -6.08
N MET A 350 7.45 -12.20 -6.87
CA MET A 350 8.13 -13.41 -6.43
C MET A 350 9.53 -13.05 -5.96
N HIS A 351 9.74 -13.08 -4.65
CA HIS A 351 11.03 -12.86 -4.00
C HIS A 351 11.75 -14.19 -3.90
N PHE A 352 12.85 -14.33 -4.60
CA PHE A 352 13.69 -15.54 -4.60
C PHE A 352 14.54 -15.62 -3.33
N ASN A 353 14.62 -16.78 -2.72
CA ASN A 353 15.55 -17.00 -1.60
C ASN A 353 16.92 -17.40 -2.14
N TYR A 354 17.90 -16.54 -2.00
CA TYR A 354 19.27 -16.73 -2.47
C TYR A 354 20.16 -17.52 -1.52
N GLN A 355 19.66 -17.83 -0.31
CA GLN A 355 20.35 -18.62 0.70
C GLN A 355 19.39 -19.63 1.34
N LYS A 356 18.86 -20.53 0.51
CA LYS A 356 17.92 -21.55 0.96
C LYS A 356 18.63 -22.68 1.73
N ASN A 357 17.98 -23.16 2.78
CA ASN A 357 18.39 -24.35 3.53
C ASN A 357 17.46 -25.54 3.29
N ASN A 358 17.99 -26.72 3.52
CA ASN A 358 17.23 -27.96 3.70
C ASN A 358 16.58 -28.00 5.09
N ALA A 359 15.64 -28.92 5.31
CA ALA A 359 14.96 -29.08 6.60
C ALA A 359 15.89 -29.45 7.77
N ASP A 360 17.07 -29.97 7.49
CA ASP A 360 18.12 -30.29 8.49
C ASP A 360 19.04 -29.08 8.78
N GLY A 361 18.78 -27.93 8.20
CA GLY A 361 19.56 -26.71 8.36
C GLY A 361 20.80 -26.61 7.47
N THR A 362 21.07 -27.61 6.63
CA THR A 362 22.19 -27.55 5.67
C THR A 362 21.81 -26.73 4.45
N PRO A 363 22.74 -25.99 3.78
CA PRO A 363 22.43 -25.26 2.56
C PRO A 363 21.92 -26.17 1.44
N ASP A 364 20.84 -25.74 0.76
CA ASP A 364 20.40 -26.37 -0.50
C ASP A 364 21.27 -25.86 -1.65
N VAL A 365 22.44 -26.48 -1.80
CA VAL A 365 23.44 -26.04 -2.78
C VAL A 365 22.93 -26.11 -4.22
N ASN A 366 22.02 -27.06 -4.53
CA ASN A 366 21.48 -27.21 -5.88
C ASN A 366 20.59 -26.02 -6.25
N TRP A 367 19.67 -25.63 -5.36
CA TRP A 367 18.83 -24.43 -5.52
C TRP A 367 19.68 -23.15 -5.51
N ASN A 368 20.56 -22.99 -4.52
CA ASN A 368 21.35 -21.78 -4.35
C ASN A 368 22.25 -21.47 -5.56
N LYS A 369 22.83 -22.50 -6.17
CA LYS A 369 23.56 -22.35 -7.44
C LYS A 369 22.64 -22.00 -8.61
N ALA A 370 21.48 -22.66 -8.71
CA ALA A 370 20.55 -22.43 -9.79
C ALA A 370 20.00 -21.01 -9.75
N ILE A 371 19.56 -20.53 -8.59
CA ILE A 371 18.96 -19.19 -8.47
C ILE A 371 19.99 -18.06 -8.58
N ALA A 372 21.27 -18.32 -8.33
CA ALA A 372 22.34 -17.35 -8.57
C ALA A 372 22.57 -17.08 -10.06
N ASN A 373 22.17 -18.01 -10.95
CA ASN A 373 22.35 -17.87 -12.40
C ASN A 373 21.29 -16.95 -13.04
N THR A 374 21.73 -15.93 -13.76
CA THR A 374 20.83 -14.93 -14.37
C THR A 374 19.93 -15.53 -15.46
N ALA A 375 20.43 -16.42 -16.31
CA ALA A 375 19.62 -17.07 -17.35
C ALA A 375 18.51 -17.95 -16.71
N PHE A 376 18.79 -18.60 -15.59
CA PHE A 376 17.80 -19.35 -14.82
C PHE A 376 16.69 -18.43 -14.27
N ARG A 377 17.06 -17.28 -13.67
CA ARG A 377 16.09 -16.30 -13.17
C ARG A 377 15.28 -15.68 -14.31
N GLN A 378 15.91 -15.39 -15.44
CA GLN A 378 15.22 -14.85 -16.62
C GLN A 378 14.14 -15.80 -17.16
N CYS A 379 14.27 -17.13 -16.98
CA CYS A 379 13.21 -18.06 -17.33
C CYS A 379 11.93 -17.80 -16.54
N PHE A 380 12.01 -17.38 -15.27
CA PHE A 380 10.84 -17.02 -14.47
C PHE A 380 10.17 -15.74 -15.01
N TYR A 381 10.92 -14.68 -15.15
CA TYR A 381 10.35 -13.38 -15.56
C TYR A 381 9.78 -13.42 -16.99
N ARG A 382 10.46 -14.13 -17.90
CA ARG A 382 10.05 -14.17 -19.32
C ARG A 382 9.14 -15.33 -19.70
N GLY A 383 9.16 -16.43 -18.95
CA GLY A 383 8.52 -17.68 -19.37
C GLY A 383 7.40 -18.19 -18.47
N LEU A 384 7.30 -17.75 -17.22
CA LEU A 384 6.27 -18.26 -16.32
C LEU A 384 4.89 -17.69 -16.69
N ASN A 385 4.03 -18.53 -17.25
CA ASN A 385 2.66 -18.18 -17.62
C ASN A 385 1.72 -18.47 -16.45
N LEU A 386 1.27 -17.41 -15.77
CA LEU A 386 0.37 -17.48 -14.62
C LEU A 386 -1.12 -17.28 -14.97
N LYS A 387 -1.50 -17.26 -16.26
CA LYS A 387 -2.88 -17.00 -16.67
C LYS A 387 -3.89 -17.94 -15.97
N ALA A 388 -3.59 -19.23 -15.85
CA ALA A 388 -4.47 -20.18 -15.19
C ALA A 388 -4.61 -19.89 -13.68
N TRP A 389 -3.52 -19.40 -13.05
CA TRP A 389 -3.52 -19.00 -11.65
C TRP A 389 -4.31 -17.69 -11.47
N PHE A 390 -4.13 -16.70 -12.34
CA PHE A 390 -4.89 -15.45 -12.32
C PHE A 390 -6.40 -15.67 -12.54
N SER A 391 -6.79 -16.70 -13.32
CA SER A 391 -8.20 -17.03 -13.55
C SER A 391 -8.96 -17.40 -12.27
N ARG A 392 -8.27 -17.69 -11.18
CA ARG A 392 -8.87 -17.91 -9.85
C ARG A 392 -9.32 -16.59 -9.19
N TYR A 393 -8.67 -15.50 -9.52
CA TYR A 393 -8.91 -14.18 -8.95
C TYR A 393 -9.73 -13.31 -9.90
N ASN A 394 -9.37 -13.30 -11.17
CA ASN A 394 -10.07 -12.58 -12.22
C ASN A 394 -10.41 -13.57 -13.36
N LYS A 395 -11.61 -14.16 -13.29
CA LYS A 395 -12.03 -15.19 -14.24
C LYS A 395 -12.34 -14.62 -15.63
N ILE A 396 -12.78 -13.37 -15.71
CA ILE A 396 -13.21 -12.74 -16.96
C ILE A 396 -12.00 -12.23 -17.73
N ASN A 397 -11.12 -11.46 -17.07
CA ASN A 397 -9.95 -10.85 -17.66
C ASN A 397 -8.65 -11.22 -16.91
N PRO A 398 -8.26 -12.51 -16.87
CA PRO A 398 -7.16 -12.95 -16.03
C PRO A 398 -5.83 -12.25 -16.33
N LEU A 399 -5.58 -11.88 -17.59
CA LEU A 399 -4.33 -11.22 -17.99
C LEU A 399 -4.21 -9.77 -17.51
N LYS A 400 -5.31 -9.11 -17.14
CA LYS A 400 -5.24 -7.79 -16.51
C LYS A 400 -4.59 -7.81 -15.13
N CYS A 401 -4.58 -8.97 -14.47
CA CYS A 401 -3.89 -9.14 -13.20
C CYS A 401 -2.36 -9.19 -13.36
N GLU A 402 -1.81 -9.42 -14.55
CA GLU A 402 -0.37 -9.57 -14.72
C GLU A 402 0.34 -8.25 -14.48
N ASN A 403 1.40 -8.29 -13.67
CA ASN A 403 2.25 -7.16 -13.33
C ASN A 403 3.68 -7.42 -13.79
N ASP A 404 4.22 -6.50 -14.59
CA ASP A 404 5.58 -6.55 -15.12
C ASP A 404 6.58 -5.66 -14.37
N TYR A 405 6.10 -4.85 -13.41
CA TYR A 405 6.91 -3.90 -12.65
C TYR A 405 6.99 -4.29 -11.17
N TYR A 406 8.12 -3.93 -10.55
CA TYR A 406 8.27 -4.12 -9.11
C TYR A 406 7.56 -3.03 -8.32
N THR A 407 7.70 -1.78 -8.77
CA THR A 407 6.98 -0.64 -8.20
C THR A 407 5.52 -0.64 -8.65
N MET A 408 4.65 -0.23 -7.76
CA MET A 408 3.21 -0.17 -8.01
C MET A 408 2.86 0.91 -9.03
N LYS A 409 2.02 0.57 -10.02
CA LYS A 409 1.47 1.54 -10.98
C LYS A 409 0.62 2.59 -10.25
N GLY A 410 0.81 3.86 -10.61
CA GLY A 410 0.09 4.99 -10.04
C GLY A 410 0.67 5.53 -8.73
N LEU A 411 1.83 5.04 -8.30
CA LEU A 411 2.49 5.50 -7.06
C LEU A 411 2.87 6.98 -7.13
N CYS A 412 3.48 7.38 -8.21
CA CYS A 412 3.94 8.77 -8.41
C CYS A 412 4.00 9.15 -9.89
N TYR A 413 4.04 10.45 -10.13
CA TYR A 413 4.04 11.07 -11.46
C TYR A 413 5.13 12.12 -11.51
N ASN A 414 5.82 12.23 -12.65
CA ASN A 414 6.79 13.28 -12.85
C ASN A 414 6.12 14.66 -13.04
N THR A 415 6.92 15.73 -13.17
CA THR A 415 6.39 17.10 -13.29
C THR A 415 5.57 17.33 -14.56
N GLN A 416 5.69 16.44 -15.55
CA GLN A 416 4.94 16.47 -16.80
C GLN A 416 3.69 15.59 -16.78
N GLY A 417 3.41 14.95 -15.63
CA GLY A 417 2.26 14.05 -15.46
C GLY A 417 2.50 12.62 -15.96
N ALA A 418 3.71 12.24 -16.37
CA ALA A 418 4.01 10.88 -16.78
C ALA A 418 4.08 9.96 -15.54
N GLU A 419 3.36 8.86 -15.59
CA GLU A 419 3.33 7.85 -14.54
C GLU A 419 4.68 7.10 -14.49
N TYR A 420 5.19 6.81 -13.29
CA TYR A 420 6.52 6.28 -13.04
C TYR A 420 6.82 4.97 -13.79
N THR A 421 5.90 4.00 -13.83
CA THR A 421 6.18 2.73 -14.52
C THR A 421 6.36 2.88 -16.02
N THR A 422 5.83 3.98 -16.61
CA THR A 422 6.10 4.30 -18.02
C THR A 422 7.55 4.72 -18.27
N LEU A 423 8.22 5.32 -17.28
CA LEU A 423 9.65 5.62 -17.34
C LEU A 423 10.47 4.33 -17.28
N VAL A 424 10.07 3.36 -16.44
CA VAL A 424 10.69 2.03 -16.37
C VAL A 424 10.56 1.31 -17.72
N ALA A 425 9.37 1.33 -18.33
CA ALA A 425 9.14 0.75 -19.66
C ALA A 425 10.09 1.34 -20.71
N LYS A 426 10.26 2.65 -20.69
CA LYS A 426 11.16 3.38 -21.60
C LYS A 426 12.62 2.94 -21.40
N GLU A 427 13.10 2.84 -20.16
CA GLU A 427 14.47 2.37 -19.87
C GLU A 427 14.68 0.91 -20.31
N MET A 428 13.67 0.06 -20.23
CA MET A 428 13.69 -1.32 -20.75
C MET A 428 13.59 -1.41 -22.28
N GLY A 429 13.50 -0.28 -22.99
CA GLY A 429 13.43 -0.21 -24.45
C GLY A 429 12.04 -0.43 -25.04
N PHE A 430 10.98 -0.35 -24.23
CA PHE A 430 9.60 -0.37 -24.71
C PHE A 430 9.17 1.06 -25.09
N ASP A 431 8.41 1.18 -26.18
CA ASP A 431 7.81 2.45 -26.59
C ASP A 431 6.61 2.75 -25.68
N ALA A 432 6.82 3.63 -24.72
CA ALA A 432 5.79 3.98 -23.71
C ALA A 432 4.52 4.58 -24.35
N GLU A 433 4.62 5.24 -25.52
CA GLU A 433 3.46 5.74 -26.27
C GLU A 433 2.63 4.61 -26.89
N LYS A 434 3.24 3.46 -27.14
CA LYS A 434 2.58 2.24 -27.64
C LYS A 434 2.33 1.19 -26.57
N TYR A 435 2.79 1.46 -25.35
CA TYR A 435 2.58 0.56 -24.22
C TYR A 435 1.13 0.67 -23.75
N ASP A 436 0.33 -0.28 -24.17
CA ASP A 436 -1.08 -0.39 -23.83
C ASP A 436 -1.35 -1.24 -22.56
N GLY A 437 -0.30 -1.53 -21.77
CA GLY A 437 -0.37 -2.45 -20.64
C GLY A 437 -0.51 -3.92 -21.02
N GLU A 438 -0.76 -4.20 -22.30
CA GLU A 438 -0.94 -5.57 -22.79
C GLU A 438 0.29 -6.14 -23.50
N THR A 439 1.21 -5.28 -23.95
CA THR A 439 2.35 -5.75 -24.78
C THR A 439 3.34 -6.55 -23.93
N MET A 440 3.67 -6.10 -22.73
CA MET A 440 4.52 -6.85 -21.81
C MET A 440 3.81 -8.06 -21.22
N ILE A 441 2.53 -7.94 -20.88
CA ILE A 441 1.65 -9.04 -20.49
C ILE A 441 1.70 -10.15 -21.53
N ARG A 442 1.63 -9.81 -22.82
CA ARG A 442 1.73 -10.81 -23.91
C ARG A 442 3.08 -11.50 -23.97
N LEU A 443 4.17 -10.84 -23.63
CA LEU A 443 5.49 -11.47 -23.61
C LEU A 443 5.55 -12.61 -22.59
N ARG A 444 4.87 -12.50 -21.45
CA ARG A 444 4.75 -13.55 -20.46
C ARG A 444 3.61 -14.52 -20.76
N ALA A 445 2.39 -14.00 -20.95
CA ALA A 445 1.17 -14.79 -21.13
C ALA A 445 1.22 -15.67 -22.36
N ASN A 446 1.92 -15.24 -23.40
CA ASN A 446 2.13 -16.04 -24.61
C ASN A 446 3.34 -16.97 -24.51
N GLY A 447 3.95 -17.05 -23.29
CA GLY A 447 5.14 -17.85 -23.07
C GLY A 447 6.23 -17.41 -24.05
N GLY A 448 6.83 -16.24 -23.80
CA GLY A 448 7.99 -15.84 -24.59
C GLY A 448 8.91 -17.04 -24.75
N ASP A 449 9.39 -17.32 -25.93
CA ASP A 449 10.23 -18.50 -26.19
C ASP A 449 11.50 -18.44 -25.29
N ILE A 450 11.46 -19.17 -24.18
CA ILE A 450 12.57 -19.32 -23.26
C ILE A 450 13.52 -20.46 -23.61
N SER A 451 13.32 -21.15 -24.74
CA SER A 451 14.11 -22.33 -25.11
C SER A 451 15.62 -22.05 -25.13
N ALA A 452 16.01 -20.88 -25.63
CA ALA A 452 17.41 -20.46 -25.63
C ALA A 452 17.96 -20.21 -24.22
N LEU A 453 17.20 -19.47 -23.37
CA LEU A 453 17.55 -19.19 -21.96
C LEU A 453 17.62 -20.48 -21.14
N LYS A 454 16.63 -21.36 -21.31
CA LYS A 454 16.58 -22.66 -20.64
C LYS A 454 17.84 -23.50 -20.99
N LYS A 455 18.17 -23.55 -22.29
CA LYS A 455 19.35 -24.27 -22.75
C LYS A 455 20.63 -23.66 -22.16
N GLN A 456 20.77 -22.33 -22.21
CA GLN A 456 21.91 -21.63 -21.62
C GLN A 456 22.04 -21.91 -20.12
N ALA A 457 20.97 -21.76 -19.37
CA ALA A 457 20.94 -22.02 -17.93
C ALA A 457 21.34 -23.47 -17.63
N MET A 458 20.82 -24.46 -18.40
CA MET A 458 21.16 -25.88 -18.21
C MET A 458 22.65 -26.15 -18.50
N GLU A 459 23.21 -25.56 -19.52
CA GLU A 459 24.63 -25.72 -19.88
C GLU A 459 25.53 -25.10 -18.82
N GLU A 460 25.30 -23.85 -18.42
CA GLU A 460 26.07 -23.12 -17.40
C GLU A 460 25.99 -23.81 -16.02
N LEU A 461 24.79 -24.18 -15.60
CA LEU A 461 24.54 -24.77 -14.29
C LEU A 461 25.05 -26.22 -14.19
N SER A 462 24.94 -27.01 -15.27
CA SER A 462 25.51 -28.37 -15.30
C SER A 462 27.02 -28.34 -15.18
N ALA A 463 27.69 -27.33 -15.75
CA ALA A 463 29.15 -27.15 -15.66
C ALA A 463 29.63 -26.93 -14.22
N ILE A 464 28.79 -26.39 -13.34
CA ILE A 464 29.08 -26.19 -11.91
C ILE A 464 28.42 -27.22 -11.00
N GLY A 465 27.89 -28.31 -11.60
CA GLY A 465 27.41 -29.51 -10.88
C GLY A 465 25.98 -29.41 -10.35
N VAL A 466 25.13 -28.51 -10.94
CA VAL A 466 23.67 -28.50 -10.66
C VAL A 466 23.02 -29.68 -11.34
N THR A 467 22.12 -30.35 -10.64
CA THR A 467 21.32 -31.46 -11.15
C THR A 467 19.90 -30.99 -11.52
N PHE A 468 19.39 -31.47 -12.65
CA PHE A 468 18.05 -31.18 -13.13
C PHE A 468 17.11 -32.39 -13.01
N PRO A 469 15.79 -32.16 -12.79
CA PRO A 469 15.16 -30.87 -12.58
C PRO A 469 15.54 -30.21 -11.25
N VAL A 470 15.71 -28.88 -11.25
CA VAL A 470 15.89 -28.11 -10.01
C VAL A 470 14.59 -28.17 -9.21
N LYS A 471 14.67 -28.45 -7.91
CA LYS A 471 13.53 -28.49 -7.01
C LYS A 471 13.31 -27.11 -6.41
N ALA A 472 12.16 -26.48 -6.71
CA ALA A 472 11.68 -25.26 -6.06
C ALA A 472 10.67 -25.63 -4.97
N THR A 473 10.82 -25.10 -3.76
CA THR A 473 9.94 -25.39 -2.61
C THR A 473 9.08 -24.14 -2.32
N TYR A 474 7.75 -24.33 -2.34
CA TYR A 474 6.76 -23.31 -2.04
C TYR A 474 5.91 -23.74 -0.86
N PHE A 475 5.68 -22.83 0.11
CA PHE A 475 4.96 -23.14 1.34
C PHE A 475 3.61 -22.46 1.37
N ILE A 476 2.60 -23.19 1.85
CA ILE A 476 1.24 -22.71 2.06
C ILE A 476 0.76 -23.07 3.46
N ILE A 477 -0.22 -22.33 3.99
CA ILE A 477 -0.83 -22.66 5.27
C ILE A 477 -1.66 -23.94 5.17
N ALA A 478 -1.46 -24.88 6.09
CA ALA A 478 -2.09 -26.19 6.08
C ALA A 478 -3.61 -26.14 6.25
N SER A 479 -4.14 -25.14 6.95
CA SER A 479 -5.57 -24.97 7.25
C SER A 479 -6.40 -24.43 6.08
N SER A 480 -5.77 -23.95 4.98
CA SER A 480 -6.47 -23.32 3.86
C SER A 480 -6.59 -24.24 2.66
N THR A 481 -7.79 -24.73 2.37
CA THR A 481 -8.09 -25.50 1.15
C THR A 481 -7.92 -24.65 -0.11
N SER A 482 -8.26 -23.36 -0.04
CA SER A 482 -8.06 -22.42 -1.16
C SER A 482 -6.58 -22.24 -1.49
N ALA A 483 -5.69 -22.16 -0.48
CA ALA A 483 -4.25 -22.09 -0.70
C ALA A 483 -3.71 -23.37 -1.36
N LEU A 484 -4.23 -24.54 -0.99
CA LEU A 484 -3.86 -25.82 -1.61
C LEU A 484 -4.28 -25.90 -3.07
N ASP A 485 -5.50 -25.46 -3.38
CA ASP A 485 -6.01 -25.42 -4.76
C ASP A 485 -5.16 -24.46 -5.62
N ASN A 486 -4.90 -23.27 -5.11
CA ASN A 486 -4.07 -22.26 -5.77
C ASN A 486 -2.65 -22.78 -6.03
N ALA A 487 -2.03 -23.43 -5.04
CA ALA A 487 -0.70 -24.01 -5.18
C ALA A 487 -0.66 -25.18 -6.19
N THR A 488 -1.75 -25.95 -6.30
CA THR A 488 -1.87 -27.00 -7.30
C THR A 488 -1.89 -26.43 -8.72
N ILE A 489 -2.61 -25.32 -8.93
CA ILE A 489 -2.62 -24.62 -10.23
C ILE A 489 -1.25 -23.98 -10.51
N LEU A 490 -0.64 -23.36 -9.50
CA LEU A 490 0.71 -22.80 -9.64
C LEU A 490 1.73 -23.87 -10.06
N LYS A 491 1.65 -25.06 -9.46
CA LYS A 491 2.49 -26.20 -9.83
C LYS A 491 2.28 -26.61 -11.30
N GLN A 492 1.05 -26.59 -11.79
CA GLN A 492 0.76 -26.84 -13.20
C GLN A 492 1.31 -25.73 -14.10
N CYS A 493 1.20 -24.44 -13.71
CA CYS A 493 1.82 -23.33 -14.43
C CYS A 493 3.35 -23.50 -14.57
N PHE A 494 4.01 -23.99 -13.52
CA PHE A 494 5.47 -24.28 -13.56
C PHE A 494 5.77 -25.41 -14.56
N SER A 495 5.03 -26.53 -14.52
CA SER A 495 5.22 -27.65 -15.42
C SER A 495 4.99 -27.24 -16.88
N ASP A 496 3.92 -26.48 -17.16
CA ASP A 496 3.56 -26.04 -18.50
C ASP A 496 4.57 -25.02 -19.06
N SER A 497 5.08 -24.12 -18.21
CA SER A 497 6.01 -23.05 -18.63
C SER A 497 7.44 -23.55 -18.81
N PHE A 498 7.91 -24.40 -17.91
CA PHE A 498 9.32 -24.77 -17.83
C PHE A 498 9.63 -26.19 -18.28
N GLY A 499 8.64 -27.09 -18.22
CA GLY A 499 8.82 -28.53 -18.38
C GLY A 499 9.40 -29.20 -17.15
N ASP A 500 8.99 -30.45 -16.91
CA ASP A 500 9.40 -31.23 -15.72
C ASP A 500 10.88 -31.66 -15.74
N ASP A 501 11.58 -31.44 -16.83
CA ASP A 501 13.01 -31.68 -16.99
C ASP A 501 13.89 -30.52 -16.51
N PHE A 502 13.35 -29.32 -16.32
CA PHE A 502 14.09 -28.11 -15.93
C PHE A 502 13.89 -27.72 -14.47
N ILE A 503 12.63 -27.50 -14.07
CA ILE A 503 12.28 -27.13 -12.71
C ILE A 503 11.00 -27.85 -12.26
N LYS A 504 10.97 -28.26 -10.99
CA LYS A 504 9.82 -28.91 -10.39
C LYS A 504 9.37 -28.21 -9.13
N LEU A 505 8.13 -27.73 -9.08
CA LEU A 505 7.57 -27.11 -7.88
C LEU A 505 7.14 -28.19 -6.88
N ASP A 506 7.69 -28.11 -5.67
CA ASP A 506 7.31 -28.90 -4.51
C ASP A 506 6.54 -28.03 -3.54
N VAL A 507 5.28 -28.38 -3.27
CA VAL A 507 4.41 -27.63 -2.36
C VAL A 507 4.46 -28.30 -0.99
N GLN A 508 4.81 -27.53 0.03
CA GLN A 508 4.84 -27.94 1.42
C GLN A 508 3.92 -27.06 2.26
N THR A 509 3.66 -27.44 3.51
CA THR A 509 2.74 -26.73 4.39
C THR A 509 3.43 -26.29 5.67
N TYR A 510 2.94 -25.16 6.23
CA TYR A 510 3.21 -24.72 7.59
C TYR A 510 1.87 -24.65 8.37
N VAL A 511 1.94 -24.58 9.70
CA VAL A 511 0.75 -24.71 10.56
C VAL A 511 0.25 -23.37 11.08
N SER A 512 1.15 -22.52 11.62
CA SER A 512 0.76 -21.30 12.32
C SER A 512 1.46 -20.05 11.80
N SER A 513 2.78 -20.10 11.59
CA SER A 513 3.58 -18.91 11.25
C SER A 513 4.55 -19.18 10.12
N LEU A 514 4.28 -18.60 8.95
CA LEU A 514 5.21 -18.63 7.81
C LEU A 514 6.59 -18.10 8.19
N THR A 515 6.64 -17.08 9.03
CA THR A 515 7.91 -16.50 9.47
C THR A 515 8.72 -17.48 10.30
N GLN A 516 8.14 -18.02 11.36
CA GLN A 516 8.87 -18.86 12.31
C GLN A 516 9.17 -20.24 11.74
N GLU A 517 8.22 -20.82 11.01
CA GLU A 517 8.34 -22.20 10.53
C GLU A 517 9.10 -22.30 9.18
N VAL A 518 9.13 -21.23 8.38
CA VAL A 518 9.63 -21.30 7.00
C VAL A 518 10.71 -20.27 6.71
N ARG A 519 10.42 -18.95 6.94
CA ARG A 519 11.35 -17.87 6.54
C ARG A 519 12.58 -17.78 7.45
N THR A 520 12.39 -17.83 8.77
CA THR A 520 13.53 -17.80 9.71
C THR A 520 14.49 -18.96 9.50
N PRO A 521 14.06 -20.22 9.31
CA PRO A 521 14.96 -21.31 8.93
C PRO A 521 15.33 -21.34 7.42
N GLN A 522 14.82 -20.42 6.59
CA GLN A 522 15.16 -20.23 5.17
C GLN A 522 14.79 -21.44 4.27
N LEU A 523 13.67 -22.08 4.49
CA LEU A 523 13.29 -23.33 3.81
C LEU A 523 12.63 -23.11 2.44
N GLN A 524 12.04 -21.93 2.17
CA GLN A 524 11.38 -21.61 0.92
C GLN A 524 12.40 -21.37 -0.21
N SER A 525 12.02 -21.73 -1.44
CA SER A 525 12.75 -21.31 -2.63
C SER A 525 12.38 -19.91 -3.07
N PHE A 526 11.13 -19.53 -2.87
CA PHE A 526 10.60 -18.18 -3.12
C PHE A 526 9.35 -17.95 -2.28
N VAL A 527 8.97 -16.69 -2.16
CA VAL A 527 7.67 -16.27 -1.63
C VAL A 527 7.04 -15.31 -2.64
N ILE A 528 5.74 -15.44 -2.90
CA ILE A 528 4.97 -14.41 -3.61
C ILE A 528 4.36 -13.51 -2.54
N ASN A 529 4.81 -12.26 -2.49
CA ASN A 529 4.35 -11.29 -1.51
C ASN A 529 4.11 -9.93 -2.18
N GLY A 530 3.19 -9.15 -1.60
CA GLY A 530 2.86 -7.81 -2.07
C GLY A 530 3.37 -6.74 -1.13
N TRP A 531 3.60 -5.56 -1.70
CA TRP A 531 3.88 -4.33 -0.98
C TRP A 531 2.83 -3.28 -1.33
N SER A 532 2.32 -2.61 -0.31
CA SER A 532 1.52 -1.38 -0.45
C SER A 532 2.36 -0.23 0.06
N ALA A 533 2.42 0.85 -0.69
CA ALA A 533 3.28 1.97 -0.36
C ALA A 533 2.90 2.62 0.99
N ASP A 534 3.91 2.99 1.76
CA ASP A 534 3.73 3.83 2.94
C ASP A 534 3.71 5.31 2.56
N PHE A 535 4.42 5.70 1.50
CA PHE A 535 4.51 7.06 0.97
C PHE A 535 4.79 7.04 -0.55
N GLY A 536 4.62 8.18 -1.21
CA GLY A 536 4.58 8.32 -2.66
C GLY A 536 5.93 8.53 -3.35
N ASP A 537 6.93 7.71 -3.09
CA ASP A 537 8.23 7.76 -3.78
C ASP A 537 8.73 6.35 -4.11
N PRO A 538 9.43 6.12 -5.27
CA PRO A 538 9.91 4.81 -5.67
C PRO A 538 10.86 4.15 -4.67
N ILE A 539 11.56 4.91 -3.82
CA ILE A 539 12.44 4.38 -2.78
C ILE A 539 11.68 3.46 -1.81
N ASN A 540 10.36 3.68 -1.61
CA ASN A 540 9.54 2.84 -0.75
C ASN A 540 9.47 1.38 -1.21
N PHE A 541 9.58 1.16 -2.51
CA PHE A 541 9.68 -0.17 -3.13
C PHE A 541 11.13 -0.59 -3.32
N LEU A 542 11.92 0.22 -4.01
CA LEU A 542 13.24 -0.16 -4.47
C LEU A 542 14.25 -0.31 -3.32
N GLY A 543 14.11 0.47 -2.27
CA GLY A 543 14.94 0.35 -1.06
C GLY A 543 14.84 -1.00 -0.35
N GLN A 544 13.73 -1.74 -0.54
CA GLN A 544 13.47 -3.00 0.16
C GLN A 544 14.41 -4.15 -0.20
N GLU A 545 15.04 -4.11 -1.38
CA GLU A 545 15.95 -5.15 -1.88
C GLU A 545 17.41 -4.68 -1.97
N THR A 546 17.74 -3.50 -1.43
CA THR A 546 19.12 -3.00 -1.40
C THR A 546 19.99 -3.78 -0.41
N LEU A 547 21.30 -3.71 -0.63
CA LEU A 547 22.32 -4.19 0.31
C LEU A 547 22.74 -3.06 1.26
N HIS A 548 23.33 -3.43 2.39
CA HIS A 548 23.95 -2.52 3.36
C HIS A 548 22.98 -1.56 4.05
N ASP A 549 21.68 -1.75 3.88
CA ASP A 549 20.63 -1.05 4.61
C ASP A 549 19.91 -2.04 5.53
N ASP A 550 20.07 -1.86 6.84
CA ASP A 550 19.44 -2.71 7.87
C ASP A 550 17.90 -2.63 7.82
N ASN A 551 17.36 -1.59 7.16
CA ASN A 551 15.92 -1.39 6.97
C ASN A 551 15.39 -2.04 5.70
N ALA A 552 16.24 -2.57 4.82
CA ALA A 552 15.84 -3.22 3.59
C ALA A 552 15.13 -4.56 3.89
N PHE A 553 13.79 -4.48 4.00
CA PHE A 553 12.96 -5.57 4.53
C PHE A 553 13.06 -6.86 3.73
N TYR A 554 12.98 -6.78 2.41
CA TYR A 554 12.98 -7.99 1.58
C TYR A 554 14.36 -8.63 1.48
N SER A 555 15.45 -7.85 1.44
CA SER A 555 16.80 -8.39 1.41
C SER A 555 17.17 -9.18 2.67
N HIS A 556 16.61 -8.81 3.82
CA HIS A 556 16.85 -9.52 5.09
C HIS A 556 15.89 -10.68 5.36
N TYR A 557 14.61 -10.57 4.97
CA TYR A 557 13.57 -11.48 5.44
C TYR A 557 12.96 -12.39 4.38
N TYR A 558 13.19 -12.11 3.08
CA TYR A 558 12.63 -12.88 1.98
C TYR A 558 13.70 -13.41 1.02
N SER A 559 14.48 -12.51 0.43
CA SER A 559 15.56 -12.92 -0.50
C SER A 559 16.81 -13.42 0.21
N ASN A 560 17.01 -13.04 1.46
CA ASN A 560 18.20 -13.35 2.25
C ASN A 560 19.51 -12.91 1.59
N ILE A 561 19.43 -11.97 0.63
CA ILE A 561 20.62 -11.49 -0.09
C ILE A 561 21.58 -10.74 0.83
N ALA A 562 21.08 -10.03 1.84
CA ALA A 562 21.90 -9.40 2.86
C ALA A 562 22.81 -10.41 3.60
N ARG A 563 22.30 -11.62 3.86
CA ARG A 563 23.08 -12.71 4.46
C ARG A 563 24.09 -13.32 3.49
N VAL A 564 23.74 -13.41 2.20
CA VAL A 564 24.68 -13.82 1.17
C VAL A 564 25.85 -12.86 1.11
N ALA A 565 25.59 -11.55 1.25
CA ALA A 565 26.63 -10.51 1.23
C ALA A 565 27.65 -10.64 2.37
N GLU A 566 27.27 -11.20 3.52
CA GLU A 566 28.19 -11.44 4.64
C GLU A 566 29.30 -12.47 4.29
N ALA A 567 28.97 -13.51 3.51
CA ALA A 567 29.90 -14.58 3.12
C ALA A 567 29.48 -15.24 1.80
N PRO A 568 29.63 -14.57 0.65
CA PRO A 568 29.20 -15.09 -0.64
C PRO A 568 30.08 -16.28 -1.07
N ALA A 569 29.45 -17.30 -1.64
CA ALA A 569 30.16 -18.39 -2.29
C ALA A 569 30.64 -17.97 -3.70
N ASP A 570 31.66 -18.64 -4.23
CA ASP A 570 32.25 -18.32 -5.55
C ASP A 570 31.19 -18.27 -6.69
N TYR A 571 30.17 -19.16 -6.62
CA TYR A 571 29.09 -19.20 -7.62
C TYR A 571 28.07 -18.06 -7.48
N GLN A 572 28.12 -17.28 -6.42
CA GLN A 572 27.25 -16.14 -6.16
C GLN A 572 27.89 -14.81 -6.55
N LYS A 573 29.11 -14.81 -7.07
CA LYS A 573 29.85 -13.58 -7.37
C LYS A 573 29.07 -12.66 -8.33
N ASP A 574 28.62 -13.20 -9.46
CA ASP A 574 27.89 -12.40 -10.46
C ASP A 574 26.54 -11.92 -9.92
N LEU A 575 25.90 -12.67 -9.04
CA LEU A 575 24.69 -12.26 -8.32
C LEU A 575 24.99 -11.10 -7.38
N MET A 576 26.08 -11.18 -6.61
CA MET A 576 26.47 -10.10 -5.70
C MET A 576 26.85 -8.83 -6.47
N ASP A 577 27.63 -8.95 -7.54
CA ASP A 577 27.99 -7.82 -8.41
C ASP A 577 26.71 -7.14 -8.96
N ALA A 578 25.66 -7.92 -9.28
CA ALA A 578 24.38 -7.37 -9.73
C ALA A 578 23.60 -6.64 -8.62
N PHE A 579 23.57 -7.19 -7.40
CA PHE A 579 22.92 -6.52 -6.27
C PHE A 579 23.67 -5.28 -5.80
N GLU A 580 25.00 -5.27 -5.83
CA GLU A 580 25.81 -4.08 -5.54
C GLU A 580 25.54 -2.98 -6.57
N GLN A 581 25.55 -3.30 -7.85
CA GLN A 581 25.23 -2.35 -8.90
C GLN A 581 23.80 -1.80 -8.78
N TYR A 582 22.82 -2.66 -8.43
CA TYR A 582 21.46 -2.23 -8.17
C TYR A 582 21.41 -1.26 -6.97
N THR A 583 22.06 -1.61 -5.87
CA THR A 583 22.14 -0.78 -4.66
C THR A 583 22.75 0.58 -4.95
N ASP A 584 23.85 0.61 -5.74
CA ASP A 584 24.47 1.86 -6.16
C ASP A 584 23.54 2.74 -7.00
N LEU A 585 22.76 2.13 -7.91
CA LEU A 585 21.77 2.85 -8.72
C LEU A 585 20.63 3.43 -7.86
N VAL A 586 20.11 2.66 -6.91
CA VAL A 586 19.06 3.13 -5.98
C VAL A 586 19.59 4.26 -5.12
N ASN A 587 20.80 4.12 -4.54
CA ASN A 587 21.40 5.16 -3.71
C ASN A 587 21.70 6.44 -4.51
N ALA A 588 22.18 6.30 -5.75
CA ALA A 588 22.41 7.45 -6.64
C ALA A 588 21.10 8.17 -6.99
N ALA A 589 20.00 7.44 -7.24
CA ALA A 589 18.70 8.01 -7.48
C ALA A 589 18.15 8.70 -6.23
N ASN A 590 18.30 8.06 -5.06
CA ASN A 590 17.86 8.63 -3.80
C ASN A 590 18.60 9.92 -3.43
N ALA A 591 19.84 10.08 -3.85
CA ALA A 591 20.64 11.28 -3.64
C ALA A 591 20.22 12.47 -4.53
N ILE A 592 19.36 12.30 -5.52
CA ILE A 592 18.84 13.40 -6.35
C ILE A 592 17.69 14.07 -5.59
N VAL A 593 17.89 15.33 -5.23
CA VAL A 593 17.02 16.04 -4.29
C VAL A 593 16.29 17.23 -4.91
N ASN A 594 16.82 17.80 -5.99
CA ASN A 594 16.38 19.09 -6.52
C ASN A 594 15.74 18.99 -7.92
N ASP A 595 15.43 17.75 -8.35
CA ASP A 595 14.90 17.49 -9.67
C ASP A 595 14.09 16.19 -9.66
N THR A 596 12.78 16.30 -9.51
CA THR A 596 11.86 15.15 -9.46
C THR A 596 11.93 14.31 -10.73
N ASP A 597 12.05 14.95 -11.90
CA ASP A 597 12.10 14.23 -13.17
C ASP A 597 13.41 13.43 -13.26
N ALA A 598 14.55 14.04 -12.94
CA ALA A 598 15.84 13.35 -12.89
C ALA A 598 15.86 12.23 -11.83
N ARG A 599 15.23 12.43 -10.66
CA ARG A 599 15.09 11.44 -9.61
C ARG A 599 14.33 10.21 -10.12
N TYR A 600 13.17 10.42 -10.70
CA TYR A 600 12.34 9.31 -11.17
C TYR A 600 12.94 8.61 -12.40
N GLU A 601 13.63 9.31 -13.30
CA GLU A 601 14.40 8.69 -14.36
C GLU A 601 15.57 7.84 -13.81
N ALA A 602 16.23 8.29 -12.75
CA ALA A 602 17.30 7.52 -12.12
C ALA A 602 16.76 6.26 -11.41
N PHE A 603 15.64 6.36 -10.69
CA PHE A 603 14.96 5.19 -10.11
C PHE A 603 14.45 4.23 -11.19
N ALA A 604 13.91 4.74 -12.30
CA ALA A 604 13.48 3.91 -13.42
C ALA A 604 14.64 3.09 -14.01
N LYS A 605 15.85 3.64 -14.08
CA LYS A 605 17.07 2.89 -14.45
C LYS A 605 17.43 1.81 -13.46
N ALA A 606 17.28 2.09 -12.15
CA ALA A 606 17.53 1.11 -11.10
C ALA A 606 16.53 -0.05 -11.19
N GLU A 607 15.24 0.24 -11.38
CA GLU A 607 14.20 -0.78 -11.53
C GLU A 607 14.37 -1.57 -12.83
N ALA A 608 14.64 -0.91 -13.95
CA ALA A 608 14.93 -1.60 -15.21
C ALA A 608 16.12 -2.56 -15.05
N TYR A 609 17.19 -2.13 -14.36
CA TYR A 609 18.33 -2.99 -14.07
C TYR A 609 17.94 -4.21 -13.20
N MET A 610 17.12 -4.00 -12.14
CA MET A 610 16.56 -5.08 -11.31
C MET A 610 15.81 -6.10 -12.17
N LEU A 611 14.93 -5.63 -13.06
CA LEU A 611 14.07 -6.47 -13.90
C LEU A 611 14.87 -7.20 -15.00
N GLU A 612 15.88 -6.56 -15.60
CA GLU A 612 16.76 -7.19 -16.59
C GLU A 612 17.63 -8.31 -15.99
N ASN A 613 18.10 -8.12 -14.76
CA ASN A 613 18.85 -9.14 -14.01
C ASN A 613 17.93 -10.08 -13.21
N VAL A 614 16.64 -9.81 -13.22
CA VAL A 614 15.59 -10.56 -12.47
C VAL A 614 16.00 -10.80 -11.03
N LEU A 615 16.40 -9.73 -10.33
CA LEU A 615 16.70 -9.79 -8.90
C LEU A 615 15.43 -10.07 -8.09
N VAL A 616 14.28 -9.62 -8.60
CA VAL A 616 12.92 -9.95 -8.15
C VAL A 616 12.09 -10.21 -9.41
N SER A 617 11.06 -11.04 -9.33
CA SER A 617 10.13 -11.25 -10.46
C SER A 617 8.74 -10.75 -10.09
N PRO A 618 8.30 -9.58 -10.58
CA PRO A 618 6.92 -9.12 -10.44
C PRO A 618 5.93 -10.18 -10.91
N THR A 619 4.73 -10.20 -10.33
CA THR A 619 3.74 -11.23 -10.63
C THR A 619 2.37 -10.69 -10.99
N TYR A 620 1.67 -10.00 -10.06
CA TYR A 620 0.31 -9.59 -10.33
C TYR A 620 -0.13 -8.35 -9.54
N TYR A 621 -1.25 -7.77 -10.02
CA TYR A 621 -2.11 -6.85 -9.29
C TYR A 621 -3.40 -7.57 -8.87
N ASP A 622 -3.95 -7.22 -7.72
CA ASP A 622 -5.23 -7.74 -7.26
C ASP A 622 -6.37 -6.89 -7.87
N ILE A 623 -7.13 -7.48 -8.79
CA ILE A 623 -8.25 -6.85 -9.47
C ILE A 623 -9.49 -7.70 -9.23
N ALA A 624 -10.48 -7.14 -8.53
CA ALA A 624 -11.74 -7.81 -8.24
C ALA A 624 -12.84 -7.46 -9.26
N TRP A 625 -13.84 -8.31 -9.35
CA TRP A 625 -15.12 -8.02 -9.98
C TRP A 625 -16.18 -7.81 -8.92
N SER A 626 -17.14 -6.93 -9.19
CA SER A 626 -18.21 -6.57 -8.26
C SER A 626 -19.56 -6.48 -8.96
N LEU A 627 -20.63 -6.55 -8.14
CA LEU A 627 -21.93 -5.96 -8.43
C LEU A 627 -22.06 -4.74 -7.53
N THR A 628 -22.42 -3.58 -8.08
CA THR A 628 -22.33 -2.33 -7.32
C THR A 628 -23.28 -1.26 -7.80
N HIS A 629 -23.69 -0.41 -6.84
CA HIS A 629 -24.40 0.84 -7.04
C HIS A 629 -23.49 2.07 -6.91
N ALA A 630 -22.16 1.87 -6.74
CA ALA A 630 -21.17 2.93 -6.64
C ALA A 630 -20.16 2.87 -7.79
N ASN A 631 -19.81 4.05 -8.32
CA ASN A 631 -18.71 4.18 -9.26
C ASN A 631 -17.38 4.17 -8.52
N GLU A 632 -16.64 3.06 -8.66
CA GLU A 632 -15.31 2.86 -8.03
C GLU A 632 -14.33 3.98 -8.38
N TYR A 633 -14.40 4.50 -9.61
CA TYR A 633 -13.50 5.54 -10.12
C TYR A 633 -13.79 6.95 -9.55
N SER A 634 -14.91 7.13 -8.84
CA SER A 634 -15.21 8.34 -8.07
C SER A 634 -14.73 8.29 -6.63
N LYS A 635 -14.44 7.09 -6.11
CA LYS A 635 -13.97 6.93 -4.74
C LYS A 635 -12.53 7.44 -4.62
N ILE A 636 -12.16 7.95 -3.45
CA ILE A 636 -10.78 8.31 -3.14
C ILE A 636 -9.84 7.16 -3.54
N ASN A 637 -8.71 7.49 -4.13
CA ASN A 637 -7.69 6.54 -4.56
C ASN A 637 -6.38 6.81 -3.84
N ALA A 638 -6.34 6.64 -2.51
CA ALA A 638 -5.09 6.78 -1.79
C ALA A 638 -4.14 5.62 -2.15
N MET A 639 -3.07 5.96 -2.87
CA MET A 639 -2.06 4.99 -3.30
C MET A 639 -1.10 4.62 -2.17
N TYR A 640 -1.10 5.37 -1.08
CA TYR A 640 -0.26 5.17 0.11
C TYR A 640 -0.96 5.73 1.36
N GLY A 641 -0.36 5.54 2.54
CA GLY A 641 -0.82 6.17 3.79
C GLY A 641 -2.06 5.58 4.45
N GLY A 642 -2.79 4.68 3.82
CA GLY A 642 -3.91 3.95 4.44
C GLY A 642 -5.28 4.67 4.45
N CYS A 643 -5.45 5.80 3.72
CA CYS A 643 -6.67 6.63 3.75
C CYS A 643 -7.70 6.30 2.66
N ASN A 644 -7.79 5.06 2.19
CA ASN A 644 -8.51 4.68 0.97
C ASN A 644 -10.05 4.70 1.04
N TYR A 645 -10.65 4.91 2.22
CA TYR A 645 -12.05 4.55 2.42
C TYR A 645 -12.94 5.71 2.86
N LYS A 646 -12.47 6.94 2.76
CA LYS A 646 -13.30 8.12 3.08
C LYS A 646 -14.47 8.22 2.09
N ALA A 647 -15.70 8.13 2.60
CA ALA A 647 -16.91 8.05 1.79
C ALA A 647 -17.45 9.44 1.44
N VAL A 648 -16.62 10.23 0.75
CA VAL A 648 -17.01 11.56 0.23
C VAL A 648 -16.92 11.59 -1.29
N ASN A 649 -17.82 12.33 -1.93
CA ASN A 649 -17.87 12.51 -3.39
C ASN A 649 -18.06 11.23 -4.21
N TRP A 650 -18.57 10.17 -3.60
CA TRP A 650 -18.87 8.96 -4.35
C TRP A 650 -20.05 9.18 -5.30
N GLU A 651 -19.86 8.87 -6.56
CA GLU A 651 -20.94 8.79 -7.53
C GLU A 651 -21.67 7.46 -7.37
N THR A 652 -22.97 7.53 -7.08
CA THR A 652 -23.82 6.35 -6.86
C THR A 652 -25.10 6.41 -7.68
N SER A 653 -25.80 5.28 -7.80
CA SER A 653 -27.05 5.17 -8.53
C SER A 653 -28.02 4.23 -7.81
N GLU A 654 -29.32 4.60 -7.77
CA GLU A 654 -30.38 3.71 -7.31
C GLU A 654 -30.47 2.43 -8.15
N GLU A 655 -30.13 2.51 -9.45
CA GLU A 655 -29.98 1.36 -10.32
C GLU A 655 -28.53 0.87 -10.31
N ALA A 656 -28.33 -0.46 -10.27
CA ALA A 656 -27.00 -1.04 -10.33
C ALA A 656 -26.30 -0.64 -11.64
N TYR A 657 -25.00 -0.38 -11.56
CA TYR A 657 -24.21 -0.05 -12.75
C TYR A 657 -24.06 -1.27 -13.67
N THR A 658 -24.04 -1.00 -14.95
CA THR A 658 -23.80 -1.99 -15.99
C THR A 658 -22.31 -2.10 -16.31
N THR A 659 -21.90 -3.27 -16.86
CA THR A 659 -20.53 -3.48 -17.37
C THR A 659 -20.09 -2.37 -18.33
N VAL A 660 -21.01 -1.97 -19.26
CA VAL A 660 -20.72 -0.92 -20.27
C VAL A 660 -20.48 0.45 -19.61
N GLN A 661 -21.26 0.81 -18.61
CA GLN A 661 -21.05 2.06 -17.87
C GLN A 661 -19.70 2.04 -17.13
N TYR A 662 -19.38 0.91 -16.52
CA TYR A 662 -18.12 0.76 -15.79
C TYR A 662 -16.89 0.82 -16.69
N GLU A 663 -16.94 0.22 -17.87
CA GLU A 663 -15.90 0.37 -18.90
C GLU A 663 -15.74 1.82 -19.38
N GLN A 664 -16.84 2.61 -19.40
CA GLN A 664 -16.77 4.03 -19.72
C GLN A 664 -16.12 4.83 -18.59
N PHE A 665 -16.44 4.51 -17.32
CA PHE A 665 -15.78 5.13 -16.17
C PHE A 665 -14.29 4.85 -16.16
N ALA A 666 -13.86 3.59 -16.38
CA ALA A 666 -12.47 3.22 -16.48
C ALA A 666 -11.73 4.01 -17.56
N LYS A 667 -12.30 4.08 -18.77
CA LYS A 667 -11.68 4.83 -19.89
C LYS A 667 -11.59 6.33 -19.60
N ALA A 668 -12.62 6.91 -18.97
CA ALA A 668 -12.62 8.32 -18.61
C ALA A 668 -11.57 8.62 -17.52
N PHE A 669 -11.44 7.73 -16.57
CA PHE A 669 -10.43 7.80 -15.50
C PHE A 669 -9.00 7.71 -16.08
N ASP A 670 -8.74 6.71 -16.94
CA ASP A 670 -7.44 6.54 -17.60
C ASP A 670 -7.07 7.78 -18.45
N ALA A 671 -8.04 8.33 -19.19
CA ALA A 671 -7.83 9.52 -19.99
C ALA A 671 -7.53 10.77 -19.12
N ALA A 672 -8.15 10.89 -17.95
CA ALA A 672 -7.91 12.01 -17.02
C ALA A 672 -6.54 11.93 -16.32
N ILE A 673 -6.00 10.73 -16.12
CA ILE A 673 -4.64 10.56 -15.56
C ILE A 673 -3.58 10.87 -16.63
N GLN A 674 -3.83 10.54 -17.89
CA GLN A 674 -2.87 10.73 -18.99
C GLN A 674 -2.85 12.16 -19.56
N GLY A 675 -3.83 12.98 -19.30
CA GLY A 675 -3.98 14.36 -19.80
C GLY A 675 -3.57 15.42 -18.82
#